data_4e4fa61d01784912f8b13ddf4f247e44
#
_entry.id   4e4fa61d01784912f8b13ddf4f247e44
#
_cell.length_a   1.000
_cell.length_b   1.000
_cell.length_c   1.000
_cell.angle_alpha   90.00
_cell.angle_beta   90.00
_cell.angle_gamma   90.00
#
_symmetry.space_group_name_H-M   'P 1'
#
loop_
_entity.id
_entity.type
_entity.pdbx_description
1 polymer ?
#
loop_
_entity_poly.entity_id
_entity_poly.type
_entity_poly.pdbx_seq_one_letter_code
_entity_poly.pdbx_strand_id
1 'polypeptide(L)'
;MKRSVFLVIFFAFGFLMTMAQDYSRYVDPRIGSEGLGRTFPGPCMPYGMAKPGPDAVSMPNTGWAPMPEPVKGFSQMHVSGTGGGQKYGNILIQPFLDAGDIIQKRVDEKIALGYYACTFENGIRTEITASERCAFYRLDYGRKQKGKLLIDVATFLGIDTIPDKRETQQYVDSYVTCDGKYAVSGWSTVRGGWNNGGPYTVYFYLQSDVPLSNCDTPLSNSDVPLANGEAPLYNKVKESKTRLDVAFSKSTVNLKIGISHISIAQARKNIPACGFDAQLKNVQKTWNGKLGKIEISGTEKQKRMFYTALYHTMLMPVDKSGENPHFSATPYYDDYYAIWDTYRTSMPLLTLIEEPQQRDMVNSLLNIYKHDGYMPDARSGNWNGRTQGGSNADIVIADAFAKGMKGIDYELALKAMIKDAEVPPTDDDGFVGSVPEEKHGRGGLMEYNTLGYIPYGIDRAGNRTVEYSYDDWCIAQVAKGLGFPELYDKYIKRSHNWRNLWRSDYEWQGMKGFIMPRDADGRWLDSVPWGKSKVYHPVIPYHPDTKVAPWYLPWWSTFFYEALSAEYSLSIPHDVPGLIEACGGKDAFIRRLDTFFANGHFNVANEPSFMTPYLYHWVGRPDLSVLRIHQIVNDNYDDSPDGLPGNDDGGAMSSWLVFYMLGFYPIAGQNLYIVGSPMIPEYTIHLSNGKDLKVVREGEKWKQMFITHDVLINGGKLVLPDFKTEEKGVDKTQKLLIMKEKEKSTVFAQPVDKYLITIPTQYVARFILNRQYRNWEVGIDSTSMADTLILKCNQSLYLIPRKVVDEADGFCWDSPQKGRNLYVCDMSSNRGMRDGTFLFISRKALRQLQANGSFVYNGILWRKISADEKSITVKAEQDGTMMQIAVDLGLPWVLRMDGNPLGIDWRLEKQ
;
A
#
# COMPACT_ATOMS: atom_id res chain seq x y z
N MET A 1 40.08 -73.86 32.25
CA MET A 1 38.88 -73.02 32.43
C MET A 1 39.26 -71.59 32.04
N LYS A 2 39.00 -71.23 30.80
CA LYS A 2 39.18 -69.85 30.29
C LYS A 2 37.77 -69.22 30.16
N ARG A 3 37.48 -68.15 30.90
CA ARG A 3 36.29 -67.36 30.77
C ARG A 3 36.58 -66.27 29.74
N SER A 4 35.83 -66.26 28.61
CA SER A 4 35.82 -65.24 27.66
C SER A 4 34.78 -64.20 28.06
N VAL A 5 35.20 -62.93 28.24
CA VAL A 5 34.33 -61.79 28.46
C VAL A 5 34.01 -61.23 27.09
N PHE A 6 32.71 -61.28 26.68
CA PHE A 6 32.19 -60.57 25.53
C PHE A 6 31.88 -59.11 25.92
N LEU A 7 32.62 -58.19 25.36
CA LEU A 7 32.36 -56.75 25.45
C LEU A 7 31.34 -56.35 24.35
N VAL A 8 30.09 -56.09 24.76
CA VAL A 8 29.09 -55.57 23.84
C VAL A 8 29.21 -54.00 23.79
N ILE A 9 29.77 -53.52 22.70
CA ILE A 9 29.82 -52.09 22.43
C ILE A 9 28.46 -51.69 21.83
N PHE A 10 27.61 -51.01 22.59
CA PHE A 10 26.42 -50.29 22.09
C PHE A 10 26.86 -49.03 21.39
N PHE A 11 26.85 -49.03 20.07
CA PHE A 11 26.88 -47.80 19.28
C PHE A 11 25.52 -47.09 19.42
N ALA A 12 25.44 -46.14 20.34
CA ALA A 12 24.33 -45.19 20.35
C ALA A 12 24.49 -44.27 19.16
N PHE A 13 23.86 -44.60 18.02
CA PHE A 13 23.59 -43.63 16.96
C PHE A 13 22.61 -42.63 17.51
N GLY A 14 23.12 -41.55 18.06
CA GLY A 14 22.33 -40.38 18.34
C GLY A 14 21.82 -39.80 17.00
N PHE A 15 20.60 -40.14 16.61
CA PHE A 15 19.86 -39.33 15.64
C PHE A 15 19.65 -37.95 16.29
N LEU A 16 20.57 -37.06 16.04
CA LEU A 16 20.28 -35.63 16.13
C LEU A 16 19.20 -35.36 15.05
N MET A 17 17.94 -35.48 15.42
CA MET A 17 16.89 -34.81 14.71
C MET A 17 17.22 -33.32 14.84
N THR A 18 17.89 -32.77 13.85
CA THR A 18 17.87 -31.32 13.65
C THR A 18 16.41 -30.96 13.54
N MET A 19 15.84 -30.40 14.60
CA MET A 19 14.51 -29.79 14.53
C MET A 19 14.59 -28.77 13.40
N ALA A 20 13.78 -28.96 12.36
CA ALA A 20 13.72 -28.00 11.28
C ALA A 20 13.47 -26.62 11.89
N GLN A 21 14.27 -25.63 11.50
CA GLN A 21 14.18 -24.29 12.06
C GLN A 21 12.79 -23.73 11.78
N ASP A 22 12.13 -23.22 12.81
CA ASP A 22 10.81 -22.60 12.70
C ASP A 22 10.96 -21.09 12.44
N TYR A 23 10.86 -20.72 11.16
CA TYR A 23 10.91 -19.32 10.70
C TYR A 23 9.56 -18.64 10.92
N SER A 24 8.46 -19.39 10.98
CA SER A 24 7.09 -18.85 11.12
C SER A 24 6.90 -18.05 12.40
N ARG A 25 7.66 -18.36 13.45
CA ARG A 25 7.64 -17.67 14.74
C ARG A 25 8.12 -16.21 14.67
N TYR A 26 8.86 -15.85 13.60
CA TYR A 26 9.37 -14.50 13.41
C TYR A 26 8.37 -13.60 12.65
N VAL A 27 7.37 -14.16 12.00
CA VAL A 27 6.38 -13.37 11.28
C VAL A 27 5.39 -12.75 12.24
N ASP A 28 5.32 -11.43 12.24
CA ASP A 28 4.24 -10.69 12.88
C ASP A 28 3.36 -10.03 11.81
N PRO A 29 2.19 -10.60 11.47
CA PRO A 29 1.33 -10.07 10.42
C PRO A 29 0.80 -8.65 10.70
N ARG A 30 1.01 -8.13 11.91
CA ARG A 30 0.61 -6.76 12.26
C ARG A 30 1.57 -5.69 11.75
N ILE A 31 2.83 -6.04 11.44
CA ILE A 31 3.76 -5.03 10.89
C ILE A 31 3.16 -4.45 9.60
N GLY A 32 2.98 -3.13 9.55
CA GLY A 32 2.34 -2.42 8.44
C GLY A 32 0.80 -2.49 8.41
N SER A 33 0.13 -3.16 9.37
CA SER A 33 -1.33 -3.19 9.43
C SER A 33 -1.94 -1.90 9.98
N GLU A 34 -1.18 -1.15 10.74
CA GLU A 34 -1.48 0.21 11.16
C GLU A 34 -0.69 1.23 10.31
N GLY A 35 -0.97 2.50 10.48
CA GLY A 35 -0.28 3.53 9.72
C GLY A 35 -0.56 3.50 8.23
N LEU A 36 0.50 3.50 7.41
CA LEU A 36 0.38 3.58 5.94
C LEU A 36 0.45 2.24 5.22
N GLY A 37 1.00 1.20 5.86
CA GLY A 37 1.35 -0.06 5.19
C GLY A 37 0.18 -0.82 4.57
N ARG A 38 -1.01 -0.78 5.18
CA ARG A 38 -2.24 -1.45 4.72
C ARG A 38 -2.08 -2.96 4.52
N THR A 39 -1.20 -3.59 5.29
CA THR A 39 -1.02 -5.02 5.23
C THR A 39 -2.17 -5.75 5.91
N PHE A 40 -2.58 -6.89 5.34
CA PHE A 40 -3.64 -7.71 5.90
C PHE A 40 -3.11 -8.59 7.04
N PRO A 41 -3.62 -8.42 8.27
CA PRO A 41 -3.12 -9.17 9.41
C PRO A 41 -3.81 -10.52 9.64
N GLY A 42 -4.82 -10.87 8.85
CA GLY A 42 -5.57 -12.13 9.01
C GLY A 42 -4.83 -13.36 8.45
N PRO A 43 -5.37 -14.57 8.69
CA PRO A 43 -4.77 -15.80 8.21
C PRO A 43 -4.92 -15.97 6.70
N CYS A 44 -3.86 -16.43 6.05
CA CYS A 44 -3.88 -16.79 4.64
C CYS A 44 -2.77 -17.80 4.30
N MET A 45 -2.91 -18.49 3.18
CA MET A 45 -1.85 -19.28 2.55
C MET A 45 -0.99 -18.39 1.65
N PRO A 46 0.24 -18.78 1.31
CA PRO A 46 0.99 -18.10 0.26
C PRO A 46 0.14 -18.02 -1.02
N TYR A 47 -0.01 -16.82 -1.58
CA TYR A 47 -0.83 -16.55 -2.76
C TYR A 47 -2.31 -16.97 -2.65
N GLY A 48 -2.82 -17.22 -1.44
CA GLY A 48 -4.15 -17.75 -1.19
C GLY A 48 -5.27 -16.77 -1.56
N MET A 49 -6.34 -17.29 -2.18
CA MET A 49 -7.54 -16.51 -2.49
C MET A 49 -8.37 -16.22 -1.24
N ALA A 50 -8.50 -17.20 -0.33
CA ALA A 50 -9.18 -16.99 0.96
C ALA A 50 -8.26 -16.21 1.92
N LYS A 51 -8.73 -15.04 2.30
CA LYS A 51 -8.12 -14.15 3.30
C LYS A 51 -9.21 -13.74 4.30
N PRO A 52 -9.68 -14.68 5.16
CA PRO A 52 -10.73 -14.36 6.12
C PRO A 52 -10.22 -13.47 7.24
N GLY A 53 -11.01 -12.49 7.63
CA GLY A 53 -10.63 -11.57 8.69
C GLY A 53 -11.79 -10.72 9.18
N PRO A 54 -11.60 -9.96 10.27
CA PRO A 54 -12.62 -9.07 10.79
C PRO A 54 -12.78 -7.83 9.93
N ASP A 55 -14.03 -7.42 9.75
CA ASP A 55 -14.42 -6.15 9.16
C ASP A 55 -14.82 -5.17 10.26
N ALA A 56 -13.99 -4.18 10.49
CA ALA A 56 -14.27 -3.10 11.42
C ALA A 56 -15.38 -2.17 10.89
N VAL A 57 -16.05 -1.46 11.79
CA VAL A 57 -17.12 -0.52 11.43
C VAL A 57 -16.59 0.63 10.57
N SER A 58 -15.35 1.07 10.79
CA SER A 58 -14.66 2.10 9.97
C SER A 58 -14.28 1.63 8.57
N MET A 59 -14.39 0.32 8.29
CA MET A 59 -14.13 -0.30 6.98
C MET A 59 -12.77 0.12 6.34
N PRO A 60 -11.62 -0.14 7.01
CA PRO A 60 -10.33 0.09 6.37
C PRO A 60 -10.14 -0.81 5.13
N ASN A 61 -9.13 -0.55 4.31
CA ASN A 61 -8.88 -1.33 3.08
C ASN A 61 -8.73 -2.83 3.33
N THR A 62 -8.13 -3.21 4.45
CA THR A 62 -7.93 -4.61 4.86
C THR A 62 -9.08 -5.17 5.72
N GLY A 63 -10.15 -4.41 5.94
CA GLY A 63 -11.22 -4.74 6.87
C GLY A 63 -10.85 -4.57 8.34
N TRP A 64 -9.64 -4.94 8.73
CA TRP A 64 -9.17 -4.91 10.11
C TRP A 64 -8.83 -3.50 10.59
N ALA A 65 -9.22 -3.18 11.84
CA ALA A 65 -8.75 -2.01 12.59
C ALA A 65 -8.31 -2.43 13.99
N PRO A 66 -7.36 -1.73 14.64
CA PRO A 66 -6.93 -2.06 15.99
C PRO A 66 -8.06 -1.88 17.02
N MET A 67 -7.98 -2.60 18.14
CA MET A 67 -8.88 -2.37 19.27
C MET A 67 -8.74 -0.92 19.79
N PRO A 68 -9.81 -0.31 20.26
CA PRO A 68 -11.13 -0.87 20.62
C PRO A 68 -12.17 -0.81 19.49
N GLU A 69 -11.79 -0.59 18.24
CA GLU A 69 -12.74 -0.46 17.14
C GLU A 69 -13.68 -1.68 17.05
N PRO A 70 -15.00 -1.49 16.99
CA PRO A 70 -15.94 -2.58 16.89
C PRO A 70 -15.86 -3.32 15.54
N VAL A 71 -16.25 -4.59 15.57
CA VAL A 71 -16.31 -5.47 14.39
C VAL A 71 -17.76 -5.73 14.01
N LYS A 72 -18.07 -5.62 12.71
CA LYS A 72 -19.39 -5.95 12.15
C LYS A 72 -19.51 -7.42 11.72
N GLY A 73 -18.37 -8.11 11.58
CA GLY A 73 -18.31 -9.52 11.21
C GLY A 73 -16.97 -9.90 10.60
N PHE A 74 -16.93 -11.07 9.97
CA PHE A 74 -15.75 -11.65 9.34
C PHE A 74 -16.09 -11.98 7.88
N SER A 75 -15.50 -11.26 6.94
CA SER A 75 -15.63 -11.61 5.52
C SER A 75 -14.50 -12.53 5.04
N GLN A 76 -14.65 -13.11 3.83
CA GLN A 76 -13.81 -14.22 3.41
C GLN A 76 -12.66 -13.80 2.49
N MET A 77 -12.69 -12.58 1.98
CA MET A 77 -11.71 -12.08 1.03
C MET A 77 -11.29 -10.66 1.38
N HIS A 78 -9.99 -10.45 1.44
CA HIS A 78 -9.37 -9.14 1.68
C HIS A 78 -8.17 -8.95 0.78
N VAL A 79 -7.74 -7.70 0.66
CA VAL A 79 -6.52 -7.30 -0.06
C VAL A 79 -5.44 -6.92 0.94
N SER A 80 -4.19 -7.11 0.57
CA SER A 80 -3.05 -6.69 1.38
C SER A 80 -2.20 -5.66 0.64
N GLY A 81 -1.85 -4.57 1.33
CA GLY A 81 -0.86 -3.62 0.87
C GLY A 81 -1.29 -2.80 -0.34
N THR A 82 -2.57 -2.43 -0.49
CA THR A 82 -2.98 -1.57 -1.60
C THR A 82 -3.48 -0.22 -1.15
N GLY A 83 -3.16 0.81 -1.91
CA GLY A 83 -3.76 2.13 -1.81
C GLY A 83 -5.20 2.18 -2.38
N GLY A 84 -5.72 3.38 -2.57
CA GLY A 84 -7.00 3.60 -3.27
C GLY A 84 -8.24 3.04 -2.59
N GLY A 85 -9.23 2.67 -3.39
CA GLY A 85 -10.52 2.15 -2.94
C GLY A 85 -10.46 0.74 -2.38
N GLN A 86 -11.43 0.39 -1.54
CA GLN A 86 -11.56 -0.97 -1.02
C GLN A 86 -11.95 -1.94 -2.13
N LYS A 87 -11.63 -3.21 -1.92
CA LYS A 87 -12.06 -4.32 -2.78
C LYS A 87 -12.45 -5.51 -1.92
N TYR A 88 -13.33 -6.37 -2.43
CA TYR A 88 -13.82 -7.55 -1.73
C TYR A 88 -14.62 -7.24 -0.45
N GLY A 89 -14.45 -8.02 0.61
CA GLY A 89 -15.31 -7.97 1.80
C GLY A 89 -16.62 -8.75 1.63
N ASN A 90 -16.65 -9.68 0.67
CA ASN A 90 -17.82 -10.50 0.36
C ASN A 90 -17.99 -11.63 1.37
N ILE A 91 -19.27 -12.03 1.57
CA ILE A 91 -19.68 -13.15 2.40
C ILE A 91 -19.23 -12.97 3.84
N LEU A 92 -19.95 -12.09 4.55
CA LEU A 92 -19.69 -11.82 5.96
C LEU A 92 -20.46 -12.80 6.84
N ILE A 93 -19.77 -13.31 7.85
CA ILE A 93 -20.40 -14.03 8.95
C ILE A 93 -20.18 -13.30 10.27
N GLN A 94 -21.17 -13.32 11.17
CA GLN A 94 -21.02 -12.76 12.51
C GLN A 94 -21.68 -13.67 13.55
N PRO A 95 -20.93 -14.28 14.48
CA PRO A 95 -21.47 -15.00 15.59
C PRO A 95 -22.13 -14.03 16.60
N PHE A 96 -23.31 -14.34 17.10
CA PHE A 96 -24.04 -13.50 18.05
C PHE A 96 -24.94 -14.33 18.98
N LEU A 97 -25.41 -13.71 20.04
CA LEU A 97 -26.37 -14.30 20.98
C LEU A 97 -27.76 -13.70 20.80
N ASP A 98 -27.86 -12.40 20.88
CA ASP A 98 -29.09 -11.63 20.73
C ASP A 98 -28.97 -10.63 19.56
N ALA A 99 -30.12 -10.23 18.99
CA ALA A 99 -30.14 -9.40 17.78
C ALA A 99 -29.43 -8.04 17.93
N GLY A 100 -29.29 -7.51 19.16
CA GLY A 100 -28.54 -6.30 19.46
C GLY A 100 -27.00 -6.46 19.42
N ASP A 101 -26.48 -7.68 19.34
CA ASP A 101 -25.06 -8.02 19.48
C ASP A 101 -24.34 -8.17 18.13
N ILE A 102 -24.89 -7.66 17.04
CA ILE A 102 -24.29 -7.88 15.70
C ILE A 102 -23.01 -7.06 15.53
N ILE A 103 -22.97 -5.83 16.02
CA ILE A 103 -21.74 -5.02 16.05
C ILE A 103 -21.10 -5.21 17.42
N GLN A 104 -19.92 -5.83 17.46
CA GLN A 104 -19.34 -6.28 18.71
C GLN A 104 -17.95 -5.70 18.94
N LYS A 105 -17.66 -5.37 20.21
CA LYS A 105 -16.33 -4.94 20.65
C LYS A 105 -15.51 -6.14 21.10
N ARG A 106 -14.26 -6.15 20.69
CA ARG A 106 -13.26 -7.13 21.13
C ARG A 106 -12.70 -6.72 22.48
N VAL A 107 -12.52 -7.70 23.36
CA VAL A 107 -11.82 -7.54 24.65
C VAL A 107 -10.45 -8.23 24.65
N ASP A 108 -10.22 -9.12 23.69
CA ASP A 108 -8.95 -9.81 23.49
C ASP A 108 -8.78 -10.12 21.99
N GLU A 109 -7.54 -10.06 21.52
CA GLU A 109 -7.20 -10.39 20.14
C GLU A 109 -5.83 -11.06 20.06
N LYS A 110 -5.72 -12.11 19.26
CA LYS A 110 -4.46 -12.78 18.95
C LYS A 110 -4.29 -12.92 17.45
N ILE A 111 -3.22 -12.35 16.93
CA ILE A 111 -2.80 -12.42 15.55
C ILE A 111 -1.46 -13.13 15.46
N ALA A 112 -1.38 -14.15 14.62
CA ALA A 112 -0.14 -14.89 14.33
C ALA A 112 -0.20 -15.44 12.91
N LEU A 113 0.93 -15.89 12.40
CA LEU A 113 1.01 -16.47 11.06
C LEU A 113 -0.02 -17.60 10.87
N GLY A 114 -0.95 -17.40 9.93
CA GLY A 114 -2.01 -18.36 9.61
C GLY A 114 -3.10 -18.49 10.66
N TYR A 115 -3.15 -17.61 11.65
CA TYR A 115 -4.10 -17.67 12.75
C TYR A 115 -4.57 -16.30 13.21
N TYR A 116 -5.88 -16.19 13.39
CA TYR A 116 -6.53 -15.04 14.02
C TYR A 116 -7.49 -15.55 15.11
N ALA A 117 -7.57 -14.86 16.24
CA ALA A 117 -8.60 -15.10 17.23
C ALA A 117 -8.98 -13.81 17.95
N CYS A 118 -10.23 -13.70 18.34
CA CYS A 118 -10.71 -12.66 19.24
C CYS A 118 -11.77 -13.17 20.20
N THR A 119 -11.93 -12.45 21.31
CA THR A 119 -13.04 -12.64 22.26
C THR A 119 -13.84 -11.34 22.31
N PHE A 120 -15.15 -11.43 22.22
CA PHE A 120 -16.07 -10.29 22.30
C PHE A 120 -16.53 -10.02 23.74
N GLU A 121 -17.04 -8.82 24.02
CA GLU A 121 -17.56 -8.44 25.35
C GLU A 121 -18.65 -9.39 25.88
N ASN A 122 -19.45 -9.99 24.99
CA ASN A 122 -20.47 -10.98 25.34
C ASN A 122 -19.92 -12.40 25.58
N GLY A 123 -18.60 -12.57 25.52
CA GLY A 123 -17.90 -13.82 25.81
C GLY A 123 -17.77 -14.79 24.63
N ILE A 124 -18.29 -14.45 23.44
CA ILE A 124 -18.08 -15.26 22.24
C ILE A 124 -16.60 -15.19 21.83
N ARG A 125 -16.00 -16.37 21.63
CA ARG A 125 -14.64 -16.50 21.07
C ARG A 125 -14.71 -17.01 19.65
N THR A 126 -14.00 -16.33 18.74
CA THR A 126 -13.85 -16.70 17.34
C THR A 126 -12.39 -16.99 17.05
N GLU A 127 -12.08 -18.14 16.44
CA GLU A 127 -10.77 -18.51 15.94
C GLU A 127 -10.85 -18.77 14.44
N ILE A 128 -9.83 -18.33 13.68
CA ILE A 128 -9.83 -18.39 12.22
C ILE A 128 -8.48 -18.92 11.72
N THR A 129 -8.50 -19.81 10.75
CA THR A 129 -7.38 -20.17 9.87
C THR A 129 -7.88 -20.34 8.44
N ALA A 130 -6.98 -20.51 7.47
CA ALA A 130 -7.37 -20.57 6.06
C ALA A 130 -6.60 -21.66 5.29
N SER A 131 -7.19 -22.19 4.23
CA SER A 131 -6.48 -22.81 3.11
C SER A 131 -6.47 -21.86 1.93
N GLU A 132 -6.02 -22.30 0.78
CA GLU A 132 -5.92 -21.48 -0.44
C GLU A 132 -7.28 -20.85 -0.83
N ARG A 133 -8.39 -21.57 -0.60
CA ARG A 133 -9.74 -21.19 -1.05
C ARG A 133 -10.84 -21.49 -0.04
N CYS A 134 -10.46 -21.72 1.21
CA CYS A 134 -11.44 -22.02 2.26
C CYS A 134 -11.01 -21.42 3.60
N ALA A 135 -11.94 -20.73 4.24
CA ALA A 135 -11.80 -20.26 5.61
C ALA A 135 -12.28 -21.34 6.60
N PHE A 136 -11.60 -21.45 7.73
CA PHE A 136 -11.94 -22.33 8.82
C PHE A 136 -12.20 -21.50 10.05
N TYR A 137 -13.31 -21.74 10.69
CA TYR A 137 -13.72 -21.07 11.92
C TYR A 137 -13.95 -22.07 13.04
N ARG A 138 -13.57 -21.68 14.25
CA ARG A 138 -14.00 -22.31 15.50
C ARG A 138 -14.68 -21.24 16.34
N LEU A 139 -15.97 -21.39 16.58
CA LEU A 139 -16.79 -20.49 17.36
C LEU A 139 -17.09 -21.13 18.71
N ASP A 140 -16.82 -20.40 19.79
CA ASP A 140 -17.17 -20.81 21.15
C ASP A 140 -18.09 -19.75 21.77
N TYR A 141 -19.33 -20.15 22.02
CA TYR A 141 -20.37 -19.28 22.59
C TYR A 141 -20.41 -19.32 24.13
N GLY A 142 -19.46 -20.04 24.77
CA GLY A 142 -19.43 -20.21 26.20
C GLY A 142 -20.40 -21.31 26.72
N ARG A 143 -20.21 -21.69 27.97
CA ARG A 143 -20.99 -22.79 28.57
C ARG A 143 -22.46 -22.44 28.68
N LYS A 144 -23.34 -23.34 28.18
CA LYS A 144 -24.79 -23.27 28.24
C LYS A 144 -25.49 -22.26 27.31
N GLN A 145 -24.82 -21.62 26.41
CA GLN A 145 -25.44 -20.70 25.46
C GLN A 145 -25.72 -21.38 24.12
N LYS A 146 -26.85 -21.06 23.52
CA LYS A 146 -27.19 -21.43 22.15
C LYS A 146 -26.74 -20.30 21.23
N GLY A 147 -25.71 -20.56 20.47
CA GLY A 147 -25.13 -19.59 19.56
C GLY A 147 -25.99 -19.40 18.31
N LYS A 148 -25.88 -18.22 17.72
CA LYS A 148 -26.44 -17.87 16.41
C LYS A 148 -25.32 -17.36 15.49
N LEU A 149 -25.57 -17.45 14.19
CA LEU A 149 -24.67 -16.94 13.17
C LEU A 149 -25.48 -16.16 12.14
N LEU A 150 -25.14 -14.88 11.97
CA LEU A 150 -25.59 -14.09 10.84
C LEU A 150 -24.70 -14.44 9.64
N ILE A 151 -25.30 -14.62 8.48
CA ILE A 151 -24.64 -14.73 7.18
C ILE A 151 -25.21 -13.61 6.31
N ASP A 152 -24.35 -12.65 5.94
CA ASP A 152 -24.73 -11.50 5.11
C ASP A 152 -23.93 -11.56 3.79
N VAL A 153 -24.65 -11.74 2.69
CA VAL A 153 -24.09 -11.87 1.36
C VAL A 153 -24.22 -10.60 0.51
N ALA A 154 -24.89 -9.57 1.05
CA ALA A 154 -24.98 -8.26 0.40
C ALA A 154 -23.86 -7.31 0.84
N THR A 155 -23.00 -7.75 1.75
CA THR A 155 -21.91 -6.95 2.28
C THR A 155 -20.73 -6.86 1.33
N PHE A 156 -19.98 -5.80 1.45
CA PHE A 156 -18.67 -5.55 0.82
C PHE A 156 -17.89 -4.53 1.66
N LEU A 157 -16.58 -4.41 1.42
CA LEU A 157 -15.79 -3.35 2.01
C LEU A 157 -15.99 -2.03 1.26
N GLY A 158 -16.09 -0.94 2.01
CA GLY A 158 -16.30 0.41 1.49
C GLY A 158 -17.76 0.89 1.62
N ILE A 159 -17.96 2.12 1.19
CA ILE A 159 -19.26 2.80 1.19
C ILE A 159 -19.62 3.22 -0.23
N ASP A 160 -20.88 3.07 -0.59
CA ASP A 160 -21.41 3.32 -1.93
C ASP A 160 -21.60 4.83 -2.26
N THR A 161 -21.12 5.72 -1.41
CA THR A 161 -21.50 7.15 -1.43
C THR A 161 -20.35 8.12 -1.69
N ILE A 162 -19.26 7.68 -2.30
CA ILE A 162 -18.20 8.63 -2.70
C ILE A 162 -18.73 9.50 -3.84
N PRO A 163 -18.69 10.84 -3.74
CA PRO A 163 -19.34 11.75 -4.68
C PRO A 163 -18.92 11.58 -6.13
N ASP A 164 -17.68 11.21 -6.39
CA ASP A 164 -17.16 10.99 -7.75
C ASP A 164 -17.37 9.55 -8.24
N LYS A 165 -17.92 8.69 -7.42
CA LYS A 165 -18.09 7.24 -7.66
C LYS A 165 -16.80 6.49 -8.03
N ARG A 166 -15.65 7.12 -7.85
CA ARG A 166 -14.37 6.56 -8.20
C ARG A 166 -13.96 5.51 -7.18
N GLU A 167 -13.56 4.34 -7.66
CA GLU A 167 -13.10 3.24 -6.82
C GLU A 167 -14.07 2.87 -5.68
N THR A 168 -15.37 3.06 -5.90
CA THR A 168 -16.42 2.68 -4.95
C THR A 168 -16.95 1.32 -5.33
N GLN A 169 -17.04 0.40 -4.39
CA GLN A 169 -17.77 -0.84 -4.60
C GLN A 169 -19.28 -0.58 -4.59
N GLN A 170 -20.00 -1.29 -5.45
CA GLN A 170 -21.45 -1.19 -5.58
C GLN A 170 -22.07 -2.58 -5.53
N TYR A 171 -23.12 -2.74 -4.78
CA TYR A 171 -23.93 -3.94 -4.74
C TYR A 171 -24.62 -4.16 -6.10
N VAL A 172 -24.59 -5.41 -6.59
CA VAL A 172 -25.28 -5.81 -7.81
C VAL A 172 -26.39 -6.80 -7.50
N ASP A 173 -26.04 -7.97 -6.93
CA ASP A 173 -27.01 -9.03 -6.60
C ASP A 173 -26.41 -10.02 -5.61
N SER A 174 -27.25 -10.73 -4.87
CA SER A 174 -26.79 -11.80 -3.99
C SER A 174 -27.93 -12.78 -3.64
N TYR A 175 -27.53 -13.96 -3.18
CA TYR A 175 -28.47 -14.99 -2.75
C TYR A 175 -27.86 -15.87 -1.66
N VAL A 176 -28.64 -16.22 -0.65
CA VAL A 176 -28.25 -17.16 0.39
C VAL A 176 -29.40 -18.10 0.73
N THR A 177 -29.08 -19.39 0.93
CA THR A 177 -30.06 -20.42 1.33
C THR A 177 -29.39 -21.53 2.12
N CYS A 178 -30.14 -22.21 2.98
CA CYS A 178 -29.67 -23.46 3.55
C CYS A 178 -29.62 -24.57 2.51
N ASP A 179 -28.54 -25.37 2.53
CA ASP A 179 -28.33 -26.56 1.72
C ASP A 179 -28.33 -27.80 2.65
N GLY A 180 -29.55 -28.21 3.05
CA GLY A 180 -29.76 -29.27 4.05
C GLY A 180 -29.49 -28.82 5.50
N LYS A 181 -29.23 -29.79 6.39
CA LYS A 181 -29.12 -29.54 7.84
C LYS A 181 -27.74 -29.02 8.28
N TYR A 182 -26.73 -29.07 7.48
CA TYR A 182 -25.34 -28.78 7.87
C TYR A 182 -24.65 -27.76 6.97
N ALA A 183 -25.36 -27.17 6.03
CA ALA A 183 -24.74 -26.28 5.08
C ALA A 183 -25.60 -25.08 4.71
N VAL A 184 -24.91 -24.01 4.30
CA VAL A 184 -25.48 -22.82 3.67
C VAL A 184 -24.70 -22.54 2.39
N SER A 185 -25.39 -22.15 1.34
CA SER A 185 -24.76 -21.80 0.08
C SER A 185 -25.36 -20.53 -0.53
N GLY A 186 -24.61 -19.93 -1.43
CA GLY A 186 -25.05 -18.71 -2.10
C GLY A 186 -23.97 -18.02 -2.87
N TRP A 187 -24.24 -16.76 -3.19
CA TRP A 187 -23.28 -15.88 -3.87
C TRP A 187 -23.48 -14.41 -3.52
N SER A 188 -22.46 -13.63 -3.80
CA SER A 188 -22.45 -12.17 -3.72
C SER A 188 -21.85 -11.62 -4.99
N THR A 189 -22.55 -10.73 -5.70
CA THR A 189 -22.06 -10.02 -6.87
C THR A 189 -21.93 -8.54 -6.56
N VAL A 190 -20.74 -8.04 -6.75
CA VAL A 190 -20.34 -6.64 -6.49
C VAL A 190 -19.58 -6.14 -7.70
N ARG A 191 -19.63 -4.84 -7.99
CA ARG A 191 -18.84 -4.20 -9.04
C ARG A 191 -18.01 -3.06 -8.47
N GLY A 192 -17.06 -2.56 -9.26
CA GLY A 192 -16.25 -1.40 -8.86
C GLY A 192 -15.21 -1.75 -7.81
N GLY A 193 -14.96 -0.81 -6.91
CA GLY A 193 -13.84 -0.86 -5.99
C GLY A 193 -12.56 -0.42 -6.66
N TRP A 194 -11.42 -0.75 -6.08
CA TRP A 194 -10.12 -0.41 -6.65
C TRP A 194 -10.07 -0.82 -8.14
N ASN A 195 -9.58 0.07 -9.00
CA ASN A 195 -9.55 0.05 -10.48
C ASN A 195 -10.91 0.09 -11.21
N ASN A 196 -12.03 0.27 -10.53
CA ASN A 196 -13.37 0.42 -11.12
C ASN A 196 -13.84 -0.71 -12.05
N GLY A 197 -13.36 -1.93 -11.86
CA GLY A 197 -13.70 -3.07 -12.71
C GLY A 197 -15.20 -3.40 -12.74
N GLY A 198 -15.59 -4.17 -13.74
CA GLY A 198 -16.95 -4.69 -13.90
C GLY A 198 -17.39 -5.61 -12.76
N PRO A 199 -18.59 -6.19 -12.87
CA PRO A 199 -19.11 -7.04 -11.81
C PRO A 199 -18.31 -8.34 -11.68
N TYR A 200 -18.06 -8.73 -10.44
CA TYR A 200 -17.48 -10.02 -10.09
C TYR A 200 -18.36 -10.73 -9.06
N THR A 201 -18.42 -12.04 -9.15
CA THR A 201 -19.22 -12.88 -8.26
C THR A 201 -18.34 -13.76 -7.39
N VAL A 202 -18.65 -13.82 -6.11
CA VAL A 202 -18.07 -14.76 -5.16
C VAL A 202 -19.16 -15.74 -4.74
N TYR A 203 -19.01 -16.98 -5.15
CA TYR A 203 -19.83 -18.10 -4.70
C TYR A 203 -19.24 -18.68 -3.43
N PHE A 204 -20.09 -19.19 -2.53
CA PHE A 204 -19.63 -19.83 -1.31
C PHE A 204 -20.42 -21.08 -0.97
N TYR A 205 -19.77 -21.94 -0.19
CA TYR A 205 -20.40 -23.07 0.46
C TYR A 205 -19.88 -23.14 1.91
N LEU A 206 -20.79 -22.91 2.87
CA LEU A 206 -20.53 -23.02 4.29
C LEU A 206 -20.94 -24.41 4.75
N GLN A 207 -20.03 -25.11 5.42
CA GLN A 207 -20.26 -26.40 6.07
C GLN A 207 -20.07 -26.28 7.57
N SER A 208 -21.05 -26.76 8.36
CA SER A 208 -21.01 -26.84 9.82
C SER A 208 -20.83 -28.28 10.29
N ASP A 209 -20.14 -28.49 11.42
CA ASP A 209 -20.05 -29.78 12.11
C ASP A 209 -21.26 -30.03 13.03
N VAL A 210 -22.13 -29.03 13.19
CA VAL A 210 -23.34 -29.07 14.02
C VAL A 210 -24.56 -28.79 13.15
N PRO A 211 -25.70 -29.49 13.36
CA PRO A 211 -26.95 -29.19 12.63
C PRO A 211 -27.37 -27.73 12.82
N LEU A 212 -27.77 -27.13 11.73
CA LEU A 212 -28.32 -25.76 11.65
C LEU A 212 -29.82 -25.81 11.92
N SER A 213 -30.35 -24.81 12.63
CA SER A 213 -31.75 -24.56 12.82
C SER A 213 -32.11 -23.13 12.45
N ASN A 214 -33.40 -22.83 12.28
CA ASN A 214 -33.94 -21.54 11.80
C ASN A 214 -33.60 -21.21 10.33
N CYS A 215 -33.36 -22.22 9.51
CA CYS A 215 -33.03 -22.06 8.10
C CYS A 215 -34.11 -21.40 7.22
N ASP A 216 -35.37 -21.30 7.73
CA ASP A 216 -36.54 -20.90 6.96
C ASP A 216 -37.00 -19.45 7.23
N THR A 217 -36.33 -18.75 8.14
CA THR A 217 -36.71 -17.39 8.51
C THR A 217 -35.74 -16.35 7.95
N PRO A 218 -36.07 -15.69 6.83
CA PRO A 218 -35.28 -14.52 6.37
C PRO A 218 -35.49 -13.38 7.38
N LEU A 219 -34.41 -12.71 7.79
CA LEU A 219 -34.54 -11.43 8.49
C LEU A 219 -35.12 -10.38 7.54
N SER A 220 -36.13 -9.64 7.98
CA SER A 220 -36.53 -8.42 7.28
C SER A 220 -35.42 -7.37 7.44
N ASN A 221 -35.16 -6.60 6.40
CA ASN A 221 -34.14 -5.53 6.41
C ASN A 221 -34.40 -4.42 7.46
N SER A 222 -35.52 -4.47 8.19
CA SER A 222 -35.95 -3.48 9.16
C SER A 222 -35.43 -3.69 10.59
N ASP A 223 -34.84 -4.84 10.90
CA ASP A 223 -34.60 -5.24 12.29
C ASP A 223 -33.15 -5.06 12.78
N VAL A 224 -32.24 -4.52 11.94
CA VAL A 224 -30.86 -4.31 12.33
C VAL A 224 -30.56 -2.81 12.40
N PRO A 225 -30.25 -2.26 13.59
CA PRO A 225 -29.84 -0.88 13.73
C PRO A 225 -28.50 -0.63 12.99
N LEU A 226 -28.44 0.41 12.16
CA LEU A 226 -27.20 0.91 11.59
C LEU A 226 -26.50 1.82 12.58
N ALA A 227 -25.18 1.69 12.70
CA ALA A 227 -24.37 2.49 13.61
C ALA A 227 -24.39 4.00 13.34
N ASN A 228 -24.87 4.45 12.18
CA ASN A 228 -24.79 5.85 11.73
C ASN A 228 -26.12 6.52 11.38
N GLY A 229 -27.28 5.90 11.67
CA GLY A 229 -28.59 6.53 11.47
C GLY A 229 -29.03 6.77 10.03
N GLU A 230 -28.29 6.26 9.04
CA GLU A 230 -28.66 6.32 7.63
C GLU A 230 -29.45 5.07 7.23
N ALA A 231 -30.53 5.28 6.45
CA ALA A 231 -31.32 4.17 5.93
C ALA A 231 -30.47 3.30 4.99
N PRO A 232 -30.53 1.96 5.10
CA PRO A 232 -29.74 1.10 4.24
C PRO A 232 -30.05 1.36 2.78
N LEU A 233 -29.02 1.40 1.94
CA LEU A 233 -29.13 1.41 0.46
C LEU A 233 -29.96 0.24 -0.11
N TYR A 234 -30.27 -0.73 0.73
CA TYR A 234 -31.01 -1.95 0.45
C TYR A 234 -32.52 -1.78 0.15
N ASN A 235 -33.05 -0.58 0.20
CA ASN A 235 -34.49 -0.32 -0.09
C ASN A 235 -34.93 -0.61 -1.54
N LYS A 236 -33.99 -1.04 -2.42
CA LYS A 236 -34.32 -1.35 -3.82
C LYS A 236 -34.49 -2.85 -4.13
N VAL A 237 -34.12 -3.75 -3.21
CA VAL A 237 -34.19 -5.21 -3.46
C VAL A 237 -35.28 -5.83 -2.64
N LYS A 238 -36.51 -5.78 -3.14
CA LYS A 238 -37.70 -6.23 -2.41
C LYS A 238 -37.86 -7.76 -2.29
N GLU A 239 -37.06 -8.59 -2.94
CA GLU A 239 -37.27 -10.04 -3.02
C GLU A 239 -36.05 -10.95 -2.87
N SER A 240 -34.82 -10.43 -2.72
CA SER A 240 -33.61 -11.27 -2.61
C SER A 240 -33.35 -11.64 -1.14
N LYS A 241 -33.09 -12.92 -0.89
CA LYS A 241 -32.57 -13.40 0.40
C LYS A 241 -31.11 -13.01 0.53
N THR A 242 -30.85 -11.86 1.11
CA THR A 242 -29.49 -11.31 1.26
C THR A 242 -28.84 -11.64 2.60
N ARG A 243 -29.66 -12.06 3.57
CA ARG A 243 -29.26 -12.39 4.95
C ARG A 243 -29.96 -13.64 5.44
N LEU A 244 -29.23 -14.40 6.24
CA LEU A 244 -29.73 -15.61 6.89
C LEU A 244 -29.16 -15.70 8.30
N ASP A 245 -30.07 -15.95 9.28
CA ASP A 245 -29.69 -16.28 10.65
C ASP A 245 -29.89 -17.77 10.89
N VAL A 246 -28.82 -18.42 11.31
CA VAL A 246 -28.88 -19.81 11.74
C VAL A 246 -28.53 -19.93 13.19
N ALA A 247 -29.11 -20.93 13.87
CA ALA A 247 -28.85 -21.23 15.28
C ALA A 247 -28.24 -22.62 15.45
N PHE A 248 -27.45 -22.77 16.49
CA PHE A 248 -26.74 -23.99 16.81
C PHE A 248 -27.22 -24.62 18.10
N SER A 249 -27.22 -25.94 18.15
CA SER A 249 -27.56 -26.69 19.37
C SER A 249 -26.40 -26.88 20.34
N LYS A 250 -25.15 -26.62 19.91
CA LYS A 250 -23.92 -26.72 20.70
C LYS A 250 -23.31 -25.35 20.94
N SER A 251 -22.54 -25.24 22.01
CA SER A 251 -21.79 -24.03 22.34
C SER A 251 -20.49 -23.88 21.55
N THR A 252 -19.91 -24.96 21.07
CA THR A 252 -18.71 -24.93 20.20
C THR A 252 -19.06 -25.47 18.83
N VAL A 253 -18.72 -24.73 17.79
CA VAL A 253 -19.08 -25.01 16.40
C VAL A 253 -17.87 -24.82 15.51
N ASN A 254 -17.57 -25.79 14.65
CA ASN A 254 -16.57 -25.62 13.60
C ASN A 254 -17.27 -25.40 12.25
N LEU A 255 -16.81 -24.37 11.53
CA LEU A 255 -17.32 -24.03 10.20
C LEU A 255 -16.18 -24.07 9.19
N LYS A 256 -16.51 -24.44 7.96
CA LYS A 256 -15.64 -24.30 6.79
C LYS A 256 -16.40 -23.53 5.73
N ILE A 257 -15.80 -22.51 5.15
CA ILE A 257 -16.40 -21.69 4.10
C ILE A 257 -15.50 -21.72 2.88
N GLY A 258 -15.84 -22.60 1.93
CA GLY A 258 -15.23 -22.63 0.63
C GLY A 258 -15.76 -21.48 -0.23
N ILE A 259 -14.86 -20.84 -0.99
CA ILE A 259 -15.19 -19.75 -1.93
C ILE A 259 -14.74 -20.10 -3.34
N SER A 260 -15.41 -19.51 -4.34
CA SER A 260 -15.09 -19.68 -5.76
C SER A 260 -15.63 -18.52 -6.58
N HIS A 261 -14.95 -18.17 -7.67
CA HIS A 261 -15.48 -17.26 -8.68
C HIS A 261 -16.29 -17.97 -9.78
N ILE A 262 -16.40 -19.31 -9.74
CA ILE A 262 -17.01 -20.14 -10.81
C ILE A 262 -18.42 -20.56 -10.45
N SER A 263 -18.60 -21.19 -9.28
CA SER A 263 -19.91 -21.74 -8.87
C SER A 263 -19.93 -22.19 -7.40
N ILE A 264 -21.12 -22.38 -6.87
CA ILE A 264 -21.36 -23.01 -5.55
C ILE A 264 -20.76 -24.42 -5.52
N ALA A 265 -20.89 -25.20 -6.61
CA ALA A 265 -20.33 -26.54 -6.70
C ALA A 265 -18.80 -26.54 -6.61
N GLN A 266 -18.15 -25.54 -7.21
CA GLN A 266 -16.70 -25.38 -7.11
C GLN A 266 -16.31 -24.88 -5.71
N ALA A 267 -17.03 -23.93 -5.12
CA ALA A 267 -16.81 -23.50 -3.73
C ALA A 267 -16.88 -24.69 -2.74
N ARG A 268 -17.83 -25.61 -2.94
CA ARG A 268 -17.92 -26.84 -2.15
C ARG A 268 -16.70 -27.76 -2.35
N LYS A 269 -16.20 -27.91 -3.58
CA LYS A 269 -14.99 -28.72 -3.86
C LYS A 269 -13.73 -28.11 -3.26
N ASN A 270 -13.69 -26.81 -3.09
CA ASN A 270 -12.57 -26.07 -2.50
C ASN A 270 -12.45 -26.27 -0.96
N ILE A 271 -13.39 -26.99 -0.33
CA ILE A 271 -13.32 -27.29 1.10
C ILE A 271 -12.45 -28.51 1.33
N PRO A 272 -11.29 -28.37 2.02
CA PRO A 272 -10.45 -29.51 2.38
C PRO A 272 -11.12 -30.47 3.38
N ALA A 273 -10.75 -31.74 3.32
CA ALA A 273 -11.29 -32.74 4.24
C ALA A 273 -10.80 -32.57 5.69
N CYS A 274 -9.64 -31.94 5.91
CA CYS A 274 -9.02 -31.78 7.23
C CYS A 274 -9.82 -30.87 8.16
N GLY A 275 -9.64 -31.00 9.48
CA GLY A 275 -10.20 -30.12 10.49
C GLY A 275 -9.33 -28.89 10.76
N PHE A 276 -9.82 -27.99 11.64
CA PHE A 276 -9.18 -26.70 11.97
C PHE A 276 -7.71 -26.83 12.38
N ASP A 277 -7.39 -27.68 13.38
CA ASP A 277 -6.03 -27.80 13.90
C ASP A 277 -5.04 -28.39 12.89
N ALA A 278 -5.52 -29.30 12.04
CA ALA A 278 -4.71 -29.87 10.97
C ALA A 278 -4.44 -28.82 9.88
N GLN A 279 -5.43 -28.00 9.56
CA GLN A 279 -5.24 -26.89 8.59
C GLN A 279 -4.31 -25.82 9.14
N LEU A 280 -4.43 -25.44 10.40
CA LEU A 280 -3.51 -24.47 11.01
C LEU A 280 -2.06 -24.97 10.95
N LYS A 281 -1.81 -26.24 11.27
CA LYS A 281 -0.47 -26.85 11.12
C LYS A 281 -0.01 -26.85 9.67
N ASN A 282 -0.91 -27.11 8.72
CA ASN A 282 -0.58 -27.06 7.29
C ASN A 282 -0.15 -25.67 6.84
N VAL A 283 -0.89 -24.62 7.23
CA VAL A 283 -0.55 -23.21 6.94
C VAL A 283 0.84 -22.88 7.46
N GLN A 284 1.09 -23.15 8.73
CA GLN A 284 2.39 -22.88 9.38
C GLN A 284 3.53 -23.63 8.71
N LYS A 285 3.34 -24.91 8.38
CA LYS A 285 4.34 -25.72 7.67
C LYS A 285 4.61 -25.15 6.26
N THR A 286 3.58 -24.79 5.53
CA THR A 286 3.73 -24.24 4.17
C THR A 286 4.50 -22.92 4.20
N TRP A 287 4.10 -22.01 5.08
CA TRP A 287 4.82 -20.75 5.25
C TRP A 287 6.27 -20.98 5.71
N ASN A 288 6.50 -21.89 6.65
CA ASN A 288 7.86 -22.19 7.10
C ASN A 288 8.76 -22.66 5.95
N GLY A 289 8.22 -23.46 5.03
CA GLY A 289 8.94 -23.87 3.82
C GLY A 289 9.25 -22.71 2.86
N LYS A 290 8.34 -21.74 2.73
CA LYS A 290 8.54 -20.53 1.91
C LYS A 290 9.55 -19.58 2.55
N LEU A 291 9.42 -19.29 3.83
CA LEU A 291 10.31 -18.41 4.58
C LEU A 291 11.73 -18.96 4.67
N GLY A 292 11.87 -20.29 4.80
CA GLY A 292 13.15 -20.99 4.83
C GLY A 292 13.92 -20.97 3.50
N LYS A 293 13.38 -20.35 2.43
CA LYS A 293 14.15 -20.07 1.20
C LYS A 293 15.32 -19.12 1.44
N ILE A 294 15.26 -18.32 2.49
CA ILE A 294 16.36 -17.45 2.90
C ILE A 294 16.59 -17.64 4.40
N GLU A 295 17.72 -18.21 4.76
CA GLU A 295 18.14 -18.36 6.16
C GLU A 295 19.06 -17.22 6.56
N ILE A 296 18.63 -16.38 7.51
CA ILE A 296 19.44 -15.24 7.96
C ILE A 296 19.98 -15.43 9.38
N SER A 297 21.20 -14.93 9.60
CA SER A 297 21.70 -14.61 10.94
C SER A 297 21.13 -13.26 11.39
N GLY A 298 21.35 -12.87 12.62
CA GLY A 298 20.94 -11.54 13.11
C GLY A 298 20.09 -11.57 14.38
N THR A 299 19.73 -10.38 14.83
CA THR A 299 18.92 -10.20 16.05
C THR A 299 17.47 -10.61 15.86
N GLU A 300 16.74 -10.85 16.95
CA GLU A 300 15.31 -11.17 16.91
C GLU A 300 14.49 -10.07 16.18
N LYS A 301 14.83 -8.80 16.40
CA LYS A 301 14.20 -7.66 15.68
C LYS A 301 14.45 -7.75 14.16
N GLN A 302 15.70 -7.96 13.76
CA GLN A 302 16.04 -8.12 12.34
C GLN A 302 15.32 -9.31 11.70
N LYS A 303 15.23 -10.44 12.41
CA LYS A 303 14.49 -11.61 11.93
C LYS A 303 12.99 -11.33 11.80
N ARG A 304 12.37 -10.64 12.78
CA ARG A 304 10.96 -10.25 12.65
C ARG A 304 10.73 -9.34 11.44
N MET A 305 11.50 -8.30 11.29
CA MET A 305 11.41 -7.40 10.13
C MET A 305 11.59 -8.16 8.81
N PHE A 306 12.64 -8.97 8.71
CA PHE A 306 12.97 -9.71 7.50
C PHE A 306 11.91 -10.73 7.11
N TYR A 307 11.54 -11.63 8.03
CA TYR A 307 10.60 -12.71 7.71
C TYR A 307 9.17 -12.20 7.54
N THR A 308 8.79 -11.11 8.22
CA THR A 308 7.50 -10.47 7.95
C THR A 308 7.51 -9.78 6.59
N ALA A 309 8.57 -9.07 6.23
CA ALA A 309 8.71 -8.48 4.90
C ALA A 309 8.69 -9.55 3.79
N LEU A 310 9.39 -10.66 3.98
CA LEU A 310 9.36 -11.79 3.06
C LEU A 310 7.96 -12.43 2.96
N TYR A 311 7.24 -12.55 4.08
CA TYR A 311 5.85 -13.00 4.11
C TYR A 311 4.93 -12.10 3.27
N HIS A 312 5.05 -10.78 3.40
CA HIS A 312 4.23 -9.83 2.66
C HIS A 312 4.38 -9.96 1.13
N THR A 313 5.58 -10.30 0.64
CA THR A 313 5.84 -10.44 -0.81
C THR A 313 5.10 -11.62 -1.46
N MET A 314 4.52 -12.52 -0.67
CA MET A 314 3.81 -13.72 -1.14
C MET A 314 2.31 -13.70 -0.82
N LEU A 315 1.75 -12.51 -0.47
CA LEU A 315 0.33 -12.34 -0.25
C LEU A 315 -0.43 -12.02 -1.54
N MET A 316 0.21 -11.31 -2.47
CA MET A 316 -0.30 -10.89 -3.77
C MET A 316 0.78 -11.11 -4.84
N PRO A 317 0.42 -11.38 -6.11
CA PRO A 317 -0.90 -11.70 -6.65
C PRO A 317 -1.46 -13.01 -6.11
N VAL A 318 -2.70 -13.34 -6.47
CA VAL A 318 -3.44 -14.49 -5.92
C VAL A 318 -3.47 -15.64 -6.92
N ASP A 319 -3.24 -16.88 -6.46
CA ASP A 319 -3.46 -18.09 -7.26
C ASP A 319 -4.97 -18.32 -7.45
N LYS A 320 -5.43 -18.02 -8.66
CA LYS A 320 -6.80 -18.26 -9.14
C LYS A 320 -6.86 -19.34 -10.22
N SER A 321 -5.96 -20.31 -10.19
CA SER A 321 -5.95 -21.45 -11.10
C SER A 321 -7.32 -22.14 -11.15
N GLY A 322 -7.97 -22.13 -12.33
CA GLY A 322 -9.32 -22.67 -12.50
C GLY A 322 -10.45 -21.84 -11.85
N GLU A 323 -10.19 -20.63 -11.41
CA GLU A 323 -11.16 -19.74 -10.75
C GLU A 323 -11.45 -18.45 -11.55
N ASN A 324 -10.96 -18.34 -12.78
CA ASN A 324 -11.31 -17.21 -13.64
C ASN A 324 -12.61 -17.53 -14.39
N PRO A 325 -13.68 -16.72 -14.24
CA PRO A 325 -14.96 -16.97 -14.92
C PRO A 325 -14.95 -16.63 -16.41
N HIS A 326 -13.97 -15.88 -16.91
CA HIS A 326 -13.91 -15.41 -18.30
C HIS A 326 -13.16 -16.38 -19.21
N PHE A 327 -12.14 -17.07 -18.67
CA PHE A 327 -11.37 -18.07 -19.41
C PHE A 327 -10.74 -19.10 -18.47
N SER A 328 -10.46 -20.29 -18.99
CA SER A 328 -9.81 -21.36 -18.22
C SER A 328 -8.30 -21.29 -18.35
N ALA A 329 -7.60 -21.20 -17.25
CA ALA A 329 -6.14 -21.26 -17.18
C ALA A 329 -5.68 -21.94 -15.88
N THR A 330 -4.63 -22.77 -16.00
CA THR A 330 -4.00 -23.45 -14.86
C THR A 330 -2.56 -23.82 -15.26
N PRO A 331 -1.53 -23.33 -14.57
CA PRO A 331 -1.60 -22.36 -13.46
C PRO A 331 -2.07 -20.97 -13.91
N TYR A 332 -2.66 -20.21 -13.00
CA TYR A 332 -3.13 -18.85 -13.26
C TYR A 332 -3.12 -17.99 -12.02
N TYR A 333 -2.53 -16.82 -12.12
CA TYR A 333 -2.51 -15.79 -11.09
C TYR A 333 -3.33 -14.57 -11.53
N ASP A 334 -3.99 -13.93 -10.58
CA ASP A 334 -4.79 -12.70 -10.79
C ASP A 334 -4.61 -11.75 -9.62
N ASP A 335 -5.35 -10.64 -9.63
CA ASP A 335 -5.22 -9.59 -8.62
C ASP A 335 -3.82 -8.96 -8.60
N TYR A 336 -3.36 -8.55 -9.78
CA TYR A 336 -2.15 -7.74 -9.97
C TYR A 336 -2.47 -6.28 -9.64
N TYR A 337 -2.62 -5.98 -8.36
CA TYR A 337 -3.03 -4.65 -7.94
C TYR A 337 -1.98 -3.59 -8.27
N ALA A 338 -0.73 -3.92 -8.14
CA ALA A 338 0.35 -2.94 -8.08
C ALA A 338 1.54 -3.37 -8.95
N ILE A 339 1.34 -3.63 -10.27
CA ILE A 339 2.45 -4.02 -11.16
C ILE A 339 3.48 -2.90 -11.23
N TRP A 340 3.05 -1.63 -11.26
CA TRP A 340 3.89 -0.45 -11.26
C TRP A 340 4.86 -0.39 -10.06
N ASP A 341 4.49 -1.01 -8.96
CA ASP A 341 5.25 -1.09 -7.72
C ASP A 341 6.05 -2.40 -7.65
N THR A 342 5.37 -3.53 -7.84
CA THR A 342 5.92 -4.87 -7.63
C THR A 342 7.00 -5.25 -8.63
N TYR A 343 7.00 -4.70 -9.85
CA TYR A 343 8.06 -4.96 -10.82
C TYR A 343 9.43 -4.50 -10.33
N ARG A 344 9.47 -3.48 -9.46
CA ARG A 344 10.71 -2.86 -8.99
C ARG A 344 11.47 -3.77 -8.03
N THR A 345 10.77 -4.53 -7.21
CA THR A 345 11.39 -5.34 -6.14
C THR A 345 10.73 -6.69 -5.92
N SER A 346 9.40 -6.78 -5.69
CA SER A 346 8.72 -8.03 -5.33
C SER A 346 8.92 -9.12 -6.40
N MET A 347 8.65 -8.81 -7.65
CA MET A 347 8.78 -9.77 -8.75
C MET A 347 10.23 -10.19 -9.01
N PRO A 348 11.24 -9.27 -9.01
CA PRO A 348 12.65 -9.65 -9.03
C PRO A 348 13.10 -10.51 -7.86
N LEU A 349 12.53 -10.33 -6.66
CA LEU A 349 12.80 -11.20 -5.51
C LEU A 349 12.24 -12.59 -5.75
N LEU A 350 11.00 -12.71 -6.21
CA LEU A 350 10.37 -13.98 -6.54
C LEU A 350 11.12 -14.69 -7.70
N THR A 351 11.63 -13.96 -8.69
CA THR A 351 12.49 -14.51 -9.73
C THR A 351 13.72 -15.23 -9.14
N LEU A 352 14.25 -14.72 -8.03
CA LEU A 352 15.42 -15.33 -7.38
C LEU A 352 15.07 -16.54 -6.51
N ILE A 353 13.98 -16.50 -5.75
CA ILE A 353 13.68 -17.49 -4.71
C ILE A 353 12.50 -18.40 -5.04
N GLU A 354 11.59 -18.00 -5.91
CA GLU A 354 10.33 -18.67 -6.27
C GLU A 354 10.13 -18.64 -7.80
N GLU A 355 11.18 -18.92 -8.58
CA GLU A 355 11.17 -18.86 -10.05
C GLU A 355 9.97 -19.58 -10.70
N PRO A 356 9.56 -20.79 -10.26
CA PRO A 356 8.38 -21.45 -10.86
C PRO A 356 7.10 -20.63 -10.71
N GLN A 357 6.85 -20.02 -9.54
CA GLN A 357 5.68 -19.18 -9.29
C GLN A 357 5.76 -17.88 -10.11
N GLN A 358 6.93 -17.25 -10.16
CA GLN A 358 7.13 -16.04 -10.95
C GLN A 358 6.93 -16.31 -12.45
N ARG A 359 7.42 -17.43 -12.97
CA ARG A 359 7.15 -17.85 -14.35
C ARG A 359 5.65 -18.00 -14.61
N ASP A 360 4.93 -18.62 -13.67
CA ASP A 360 3.48 -18.85 -13.81
C ASP A 360 2.72 -17.50 -13.72
N MET A 361 3.21 -16.53 -12.93
CA MET A 361 2.70 -15.16 -12.91
C MET A 361 2.92 -14.45 -14.25
N VAL A 362 4.11 -14.56 -14.85
CA VAL A 362 4.38 -14.00 -16.18
C VAL A 362 3.50 -14.64 -17.26
N ASN A 363 3.36 -15.97 -17.24
CA ASN A 363 2.45 -16.67 -18.16
C ASN A 363 0.99 -16.25 -17.97
N SER A 364 0.60 -15.86 -16.74
CA SER A 364 -0.76 -15.37 -16.47
C SER A 364 -1.01 -14.01 -17.11
N LEU A 365 -0.02 -13.11 -17.14
CA LEU A 365 -0.10 -11.84 -17.89
C LEU A 365 -0.32 -12.11 -19.38
N LEU A 366 0.36 -13.10 -19.95
CA LEU A 366 0.16 -13.51 -21.35
C LEU A 366 -1.20 -14.17 -21.61
N ASN A 367 -1.75 -14.90 -20.64
CA ASN A 367 -3.11 -15.43 -20.72
C ASN A 367 -4.14 -14.30 -20.70
N ILE A 368 -3.95 -13.29 -19.84
CA ILE A 368 -4.79 -12.09 -19.81
C ILE A 368 -4.74 -11.38 -21.18
N TYR A 369 -3.53 -11.14 -21.72
CA TYR A 369 -3.37 -10.57 -23.07
C TYR A 369 -4.14 -11.35 -24.15
N LYS A 370 -4.06 -12.68 -24.15
CA LYS A 370 -4.76 -13.52 -25.15
C LYS A 370 -6.27 -13.34 -25.12
N HIS A 371 -6.84 -13.08 -23.95
CA HIS A 371 -8.28 -12.99 -23.73
C HIS A 371 -8.81 -11.57 -23.77
N ASP A 372 -8.11 -10.65 -23.12
CA ASP A 372 -8.55 -9.25 -22.98
C ASP A 372 -7.93 -8.34 -24.06
N GLY A 373 -6.95 -8.84 -24.83
CA GLY A 373 -6.29 -8.14 -25.92
C GLY A 373 -5.18 -7.18 -25.50
N TYR A 374 -5.00 -6.92 -24.20
CA TYR A 374 -3.95 -6.09 -23.59
C TYR A 374 -3.44 -6.74 -22.32
N MET A 375 -2.16 -6.50 -21.98
CA MET A 375 -1.67 -6.77 -20.64
C MET A 375 -2.20 -5.72 -19.66
N PRO A 376 -2.39 -6.07 -18.38
CA PRO A 376 -2.91 -5.12 -17.41
C PRO A 376 -1.83 -4.11 -16.94
N ASP A 377 -2.21 -2.84 -16.79
CA ASP A 377 -1.51 -1.88 -15.91
C ASP A 377 -1.72 -2.29 -14.44
N ALA A 378 -2.98 -2.59 -14.12
CA ALA A 378 -3.40 -3.16 -12.85
C ALA A 378 -4.61 -4.07 -13.07
N ARG A 379 -4.84 -5.05 -12.16
CA ARG A 379 -5.95 -5.99 -12.28
C ARG A 379 -6.51 -6.38 -10.93
N SER A 380 -7.83 -6.36 -10.81
CA SER A 380 -8.53 -6.82 -9.61
C SER A 380 -9.94 -7.31 -9.91
N GLY A 381 -10.41 -8.35 -9.19
CA GLY A 381 -11.73 -8.92 -9.40
C GLY A 381 -11.94 -9.46 -10.81
N ASN A 382 -10.89 -9.95 -11.46
CA ASN A 382 -10.82 -10.48 -12.84
C ASN A 382 -10.98 -9.41 -13.95
N TRP A 383 -10.80 -8.11 -13.64
CA TRP A 383 -10.92 -7.01 -14.60
C TRP A 383 -9.64 -6.20 -14.67
N ASN A 384 -9.22 -5.85 -15.90
CA ASN A 384 -8.12 -4.93 -16.11
C ASN A 384 -8.51 -3.50 -15.70
N GLY A 385 -7.51 -2.71 -15.33
CA GLY A 385 -7.65 -1.29 -15.05
C GLY A 385 -6.44 -0.51 -15.51
N ARG A 386 -6.64 0.77 -15.80
CA ARG A 386 -5.58 1.75 -16.04
C ARG A 386 -5.54 2.72 -14.89
N THR A 387 -4.98 2.25 -13.78
CA THR A 387 -5.07 2.94 -12.48
C THR A 387 -3.75 3.59 -12.08
N GLN A 388 -2.62 3.02 -12.50
CA GLN A 388 -1.28 3.51 -12.15
C GLN A 388 -0.67 4.33 -13.30
N GLY A 389 0.53 4.16 -13.68
CA GLY A 389 1.16 5.12 -14.56
C GLY A 389 2.06 4.55 -15.64
N GLY A 390 2.02 3.26 -15.89
CA GLY A 390 2.85 2.63 -16.90
C GLY A 390 2.15 1.49 -17.61
N SER A 391 2.87 0.76 -18.45
CA SER A 391 2.51 -0.58 -18.92
C SER A 391 3.58 -1.57 -18.42
N ASN A 392 3.78 -1.57 -17.11
CA ASN A 392 4.96 -2.15 -16.46
C ASN A 392 4.99 -3.68 -16.49
N ALA A 393 3.94 -4.35 -16.98
CA ALA A 393 3.99 -5.74 -17.41
C ALA A 393 5.11 -5.98 -18.45
N ASP A 394 5.43 -4.97 -19.27
CA ASP A 394 6.54 -4.99 -20.22
C ASP A 394 7.89 -5.19 -19.52
N ILE A 395 8.07 -4.49 -18.38
CA ILE A 395 9.30 -4.61 -17.57
C ILE A 395 9.38 -5.99 -16.91
N VAL A 396 8.27 -6.51 -16.42
CA VAL A 396 8.20 -7.87 -15.82
C VAL A 396 8.62 -8.94 -16.83
N ILE A 397 8.15 -8.83 -18.06
CA ILE A 397 8.52 -9.73 -19.16
C ILE A 397 10.01 -9.58 -19.48
N ALA A 398 10.49 -8.36 -19.63
CA ALA A 398 11.91 -8.09 -19.92
C ALA A 398 12.83 -8.58 -18.80
N ASP A 399 12.40 -8.48 -17.54
CA ASP A 399 13.14 -9.01 -16.39
C ASP A 399 13.28 -10.53 -16.46
N ALA A 400 12.18 -11.24 -16.74
CA ALA A 400 12.19 -12.69 -16.94
C ALA A 400 13.06 -13.10 -18.14
N PHE A 401 13.00 -12.35 -19.24
CA PHE A 401 13.82 -12.58 -20.42
C PHE A 401 15.31 -12.37 -20.14
N ALA A 402 15.67 -11.22 -19.57
CA ALA A 402 17.06 -10.86 -19.28
C ALA A 402 17.72 -11.81 -18.28
N LYS A 403 16.95 -12.36 -17.34
CA LYS A 403 17.38 -13.35 -16.35
C LYS A 403 17.31 -14.79 -16.84
N GLY A 404 16.92 -15.00 -18.12
CA GLY A 404 16.94 -16.31 -18.78
C GLY A 404 15.88 -17.30 -18.29
N MET A 405 14.77 -16.83 -17.72
CA MET A 405 13.66 -17.67 -17.24
C MET A 405 13.09 -18.49 -18.38
N LYS A 406 12.94 -19.81 -18.18
CA LYS A 406 12.46 -20.76 -19.17
C LYS A 406 10.96 -21.01 -19.02
N GLY A 407 10.30 -21.49 -20.09
CA GLY A 407 8.88 -21.85 -20.08
C GLY A 407 7.93 -20.66 -20.28
N ILE A 408 8.41 -19.60 -20.90
CA ILE A 408 7.65 -18.44 -21.34
C ILE A 408 7.74 -18.35 -22.86
N ASP A 409 6.61 -18.07 -23.53
CA ASP A 409 6.54 -17.78 -24.96
C ASP A 409 6.93 -16.31 -25.20
N TYR A 410 8.23 -16.07 -25.40
CA TYR A 410 8.74 -14.70 -25.55
C TYR A 410 8.38 -14.05 -26.90
N GLU A 411 8.06 -14.82 -27.93
CA GLU A 411 7.54 -14.24 -29.17
C GLU A 411 6.12 -13.70 -28.97
N LEU A 412 5.29 -14.45 -28.24
CA LEU A 412 3.97 -13.97 -27.82
C LEU A 412 4.10 -12.77 -26.88
N ALA A 413 5.02 -12.84 -25.94
CA ALA A 413 5.28 -11.76 -24.99
C ALA A 413 5.68 -10.46 -25.72
N LEU A 414 6.59 -10.54 -26.70
CA LEU A 414 6.97 -9.39 -27.50
C LEU A 414 5.75 -8.83 -28.27
N LYS A 415 4.87 -9.67 -28.79
CA LYS A 415 3.62 -9.23 -29.45
C LYS A 415 2.69 -8.49 -28.48
N ALA A 416 2.58 -8.97 -27.25
CA ALA A 416 1.78 -8.32 -26.21
C ALA A 416 2.34 -6.94 -25.85
N MET A 417 3.64 -6.84 -25.62
CA MET A 417 4.35 -5.58 -25.34
C MET A 417 4.19 -4.57 -26.49
N ILE A 418 4.33 -5.02 -27.75
CA ILE A 418 4.13 -4.18 -28.93
C ILE A 418 2.67 -3.73 -29.04
N LYS A 419 1.71 -4.59 -28.69
CA LYS A 419 0.29 -4.23 -28.69
C LYS A 419 0.03 -3.07 -27.75
N ASP A 420 0.55 -3.12 -26.54
CA ASP A 420 0.41 -2.05 -25.55
C ASP A 420 1.08 -0.74 -26.01
N ALA A 421 2.21 -0.85 -26.74
CA ALA A 421 3.00 0.30 -27.20
C ALA A 421 2.49 0.95 -28.49
N GLU A 422 1.71 0.24 -29.33
CA GLU A 422 1.37 0.71 -30.69
C GLU A 422 -0.11 0.91 -30.93
N VAL A 423 -0.96 0.17 -30.23
CA VAL A 423 -2.39 0.15 -30.52
C VAL A 423 -3.17 0.84 -29.42
N PRO A 424 -3.66 2.07 -29.67
CA PRO A 424 -4.53 2.75 -28.72
C PRO A 424 -5.77 1.89 -28.45
N PRO A 425 -6.14 1.68 -27.20
CA PRO A 425 -7.40 1.03 -26.88
C PRO A 425 -8.59 1.89 -27.29
N THR A 426 -9.75 1.27 -27.53
CA THR A 426 -10.97 1.99 -27.92
C THR A 426 -11.50 2.95 -26.85
N ASP A 427 -11.08 2.76 -25.62
CA ASP A 427 -11.42 3.58 -24.44
C ASP A 427 -10.33 4.60 -24.07
N ASP A 428 -9.40 4.90 -25.01
CA ASP A 428 -8.31 5.82 -24.74
C ASP A 428 -8.78 7.29 -24.77
N ASP A 429 -9.29 7.74 -23.64
CA ASP A 429 -9.63 9.12 -23.35
C ASP A 429 -8.48 9.88 -22.62
N GLY A 430 -7.33 9.23 -22.45
CA GLY A 430 -6.18 9.75 -21.72
C GLY A 430 -6.34 9.74 -20.18
N PHE A 431 -7.48 9.36 -19.65
CA PHE A 431 -7.76 9.41 -18.22
C PHE A 431 -7.67 8.06 -17.55
N VAL A 432 -7.41 8.06 -16.24
CA VAL A 432 -7.55 6.85 -15.42
C VAL A 432 -9.03 6.46 -15.29
N GLY A 433 -9.29 5.19 -15.06
CA GLY A 433 -10.65 4.69 -14.96
C GLY A 433 -11.46 5.39 -13.87
N SER A 434 -12.35 6.27 -14.28
CA SER A 434 -13.29 7.00 -13.41
C SER A 434 -14.72 6.49 -13.50
N VAL A 435 -14.96 5.52 -14.37
CA VAL A 435 -16.26 4.89 -14.62
C VAL A 435 -16.18 3.41 -14.26
N PRO A 436 -17.32 2.75 -14.03
CA PRO A 436 -17.35 1.36 -13.59
C PRO A 436 -17.06 0.37 -14.73
N GLU A 437 -16.20 0.74 -15.65
CA GLU A 437 -15.83 -0.03 -16.82
C GLU A 437 -14.33 -0.24 -16.85
N GLU A 438 -13.94 -1.33 -17.46
CA GLU A 438 -12.57 -1.74 -17.62
C GLU A 438 -11.79 -0.75 -18.51
N LYS A 439 -10.56 -0.48 -18.16
CA LYS A 439 -9.62 0.32 -18.96
C LYS A 439 -8.45 -0.53 -19.41
N HIS A 440 -8.08 -0.40 -20.69
CA HIS A 440 -7.01 -1.18 -21.30
C HIS A 440 -5.80 -0.34 -21.69
N GLY A 441 -4.66 -0.99 -21.86
CA GLY A 441 -3.47 -0.49 -22.52
C GLY A 441 -2.92 0.83 -21.94
N ARG A 442 -2.11 1.50 -22.77
CA ARG A 442 -1.46 2.77 -22.40
C ARG A 442 -2.40 3.95 -22.61
N GLY A 443 -2.60 4.78 -21.61
CA GLY A 443 -3.36 6.04 -21.74
C GLY A 443 -2.53 7.18 -22.33
N GLY A 444 -3.12 7.97 -23.24
CA GLY A 444 -2.45 9.04 -23.96
C GLY A 444 -1.45 8.54 -25.00
N LEU A 445 -1.68 7.33 -25.51
CA LEU A 445 -0.76 6.65 -26.42
C LEU A 445 -0.66 7.37 -27.79
N MET A 446 -1.73 7.95 -28.27
CA MET A 446 -1.72 8.68 -29.54
C MET A 446 -0.75 9.88 -29.49
N GLU A 447 -0.82 10.66 -28.44
CA GLU A 447 0.06 11.78 -28.22
C GLU A 447 1.51 11.31 -28.02
N TYR A 448 1.72 10.28 -27.20
CA TYR A 448 3.05 9.72 -27.01
C TYR A 448 3.69 9.23 -28.31
N ASN A 449 2.95 8.55 -29.17
CA ASN A 449 3.44 8.05 -30.45
C ASN A 449 3.66 9.17 -31.48
N THR A 450 2.92 10.27 -31.38
CA THR A 450 2.98 11.39 -32.34
C THR A 450 4.01 12.44 -31.92
N LEU A 451 4.00 12.85 -30.65
CA LEU A 451 4.82 13.93 -30.12
C LEU A 451 6.13 13.43 -29.48
N GLY A 452 6.19 12.14 -29.14
CA GLY A 452 7.25 11.58 -28.32
C GLY A 452 7.12 11.92 -26.83
N TYR A 453 6.00 12.46 -26.39
CA TYR A 453 5.65 12.73 -24.99
C TYR A 453 4.15 12.89 -24.86
N ILE A 454 3.64 12.79 -23.65
CA ILE A 454 2.24 13.06 -23.33
C ILE A 454 2.14 14.50 -22.80
N PRO A 455 1.33 15.38 -23.43
CA PRO A 455 1.23 16.78 -23.04
C PRO A 455 0.45 16.94 -21.72
N TYR A 456 0.72 18.04 -21.02
CA TYR A 456 -0.02 18.42 -19.83
C TYR A 456 -1.52 18.56 -20.14
N GLY A 457 -2.36 18.06 -19.25
CA GLY A 457 -3.82 18.02 -19.41
C GLY A 457 -4.37 16.59 -19.57
N ILE A 458 -3.52 15.65 -19.96
CA ILE A 458 -3.79 14.22 -19.88
C ILE A 458 -3.31 13.71 -18.52
N ASP A 459 -4.09 12.85 -17.88
CA ASP A 459 -3.76 12.33 -16.56
C ASP A 459 -2.38 11.68 -16.55
N ARG A 460 -1.55 12.08 -15.57
CA ARG A 460 -0.25 11.44 -15.31
C ARG A 460 0.72 11.53 -16.49
N ALA A 461 0.60 12.58 -17.29
CA ALA A 461 1.37 12.74 -18.52
C ALA A 461 2.89 12.68 -18.31
N GLY A 462 3.39 13.27 -17.22
CA GLY A 462 4.81 13.30 -16.91
C GLY A 462 5.36 11.91 -16.58
N ASN A 463 4.75 11.20 -15.62
CA ASN A 463 5.23 9.87 -15.29
C ASN A 463 5.00 8.86 -16.42
N ARG A 464 3.85 8.91 -17.11
CA ARG A 464 3.61 8.02 -18.26
C ARG A 464 4.66 8.20 -19.35
N THR A 465 5.08 9.41 -19.66
CA THR A 465 6.15 9.63 -20.63
C THR A 465 7.46 8.99 -20.18
N VAL A 466 7.80 9.10 -18.91
CA VAL A 466 9.03 8.50 -18.33
C VAL A 466 8.92 6.97 -18.28
N GLU A 467 7.81 6.45 -17.76
CA GLU A 467 7.60 5.00 -17.64
C GLU A 467 7.52 4.32 -19.02
N TYR A 468 6.80 4.89 -19.98
CA TYR A 468 6.73 4.35 -21.35
C TYR A 468 8.10 4.37 -22.05
N SER A 469 8.97 5.32 -21.72
CA SER A 469 10.36 5.31 -22.21
C SER A 469 11.11 4.08 -21.68
N TYR A 470 10.87 3.68 -20.45
CA TYR A 470 11.45 2.47 -19.88
C TYR A 470 10.82 1.21 -20.45
N ASP A 471 9.49 1.16 -20.58
CA ASP A 471 8.77 0.07 -21.22
C ASP A 471 9.29 -0.16 -22.65
N ASP A 472 9.46 0.93 -23.43
CA ASP A 472 10.01 0.87 -24.79
C ASP A 472 11.45 0.34 -24.82
N TRP A 473 12.28 0.72 -23.83
CA TRP A 473 13.62 0.14 -23.68
C TRP A 473 13.53 -1.38 -23.45
N CYS A 474 12.61 -1.84 -22.64
CA CYS A 474 12.37 -3.24 -22.36
C CYS A 474 11.94 -4.00 -23.63
N ILE A 475 11.03 -3.42 -24.42
CA ILE A 475 10.65 -3.97 -25.72
C ILE A 475 11.87 -4.12 -26.61
N ALA A 476 12.74 -3.10 -26.67
CA ALA A 476 13.97 -3.14 -27.47
C ALA A 476 14.87 -4.30 -27.05
N GLN A 477 15.09 -4.51 -25.74
CA GLN A 477 15.95 -5.60 -25.27
C GLN A 477 15.41 -6.98 -25.64
N VAL A 478 14.11 -7.20 -25.46
CA VAL A 478 13.45 -8.46 -25.83
C VAL A 478 13.53 -8.68 -27.35
N ALA A 479 13.22 -7.65 -28.15
CA ALA A 479 13.31 -7.71 -29.61
C ALA A 479 14.75 -8.03 -30.08
N LYS A 480 15.77 -7.39 -29.49
CA LYS A 480 17.18 -7.68 -29.77
C LYS A 480 17.53 -9.14 -29.49
N GLY A 481 17.12 -9.64 -28.32
CA GLY A 481 17.44 -10.99 -27.90
C GLY A 481 16.74 -12.07 -28.74
N LEU A 482 15.59 -11.75 -29.33
CA LEU A 482 14.85 -12.61 -30.26
C LEU A 482 15.27 -12.45 -31.72
N GLY A 483 16.20 -11.53 -32.04
CA GLY A 483 16.72 -11.35 -33.38
C GLY A 483 15.86 -10.46 -34.29
N PHE A 484 15.14 -9.48 -33.74
CA PHE A 484 14.34 -8.50 -34.48
C PHE A 484 15.02 -7.11 -34.47
N PRO A 485 16.03 -6.87 -35.33
CA PRO A 485 16.83 -5.63 -35.29
C PRO A 485 16.01 -4.37 -35.61
N GLU A 486 15.06 -4.43 -36.50
CA GLU A 486 14.22 -3.27 -36.85
C GLU A 486 13.34 -2.83 -35.67
N LEU A 487 12.81 -3.78 -34.90
CA LEU A 487 12.08 -3.48 -33.69
C LEU A 487 13.00 -2.92 -32.60
N TYR A 488 14.22 -3.48 -32.48
CA TYR A 488 15.22 -2.95 -31.57
C TYR A 488 15.52 -1.48 -31.89
N ASP A 489 15.83 -1.14 -33.15
CA ASP A 489 16.17 0.22 -33.56
C ASP A 489 15.00 1.19 -33.33
N LYS A 490 13.79 0.76 -33.56
CA LYS A 490 12.58 1.55 -33.30
C LYS A 490 12.44 1.88 -31.81
N TYR A 491 12.43 0.86 -30.97
CA TYR A 491 12.12 1.03 -29.55
C TYR A 491 13.27 1.58 -28.72
N ILE A 492 14.54 1.31 -29.09
CA ILE A 492 15.68 1.94 -28.44
C ILE A 492 15.69 3.45 -28.70
N LYS A 493 15.22 3.91 -29.85
CA LYS A 493 15.04 5.33 -30.13
C LYS A 493 13.94 5.94 -29.23
N ARG A 494 12.81 5.25 -29.10
CA ARG A 494 11.68 5.68 -28.29
C ARG A 494 12.01 5.71 -26.79
N SER A 495 12.94 4.84 -26.34
CA SER A 495 13.36 4.82 -24.95
C SER A 495 14.00 6.12 -24.45
N HIS A 496 14.36 7.01 -25.38
CA HIS A 496 14.88 8.34 -25.05
C HIS A 496 13.79 9.43 -24.99
N ASN A 497 12.52 9.08 -25.13
CA ASN A 497 11.40 10.04 -25.14
C ASN A 497 11.25 10.82 -23.83
N TRP A 498 11.75 10.32 -22.69
CA TRP A 498 11.79 11.05 -21.44
C TRP A 498 12.50 12.42 -21.59
N ARG A 499 13.46 12.54 -22.54
CA ARG A 499 14.21 13.77 -22.84
C ARG A 499 13.31 14.87 -23.43
N ASN A 500 12.17 14.52 -24.03
CA ASN A 500 11.22 15.48 -24.58
C ASN A 500 10.51 16.30 -23.48
N LEU A 501 10.46 15.78 -22.26
CA LEU A 501 10.00 16.49 -21.07
C LEU A 501 11.15 16.98 -20.18
N TRP A 502 12.42 16.73 -20.55
CA TRP A 502 13.58 17.22 -19.82
C TRP A 502 13.89 18.66 -20.19
N ARG A 503 13.54 19.60 -19.30
CA ARG A 503 13.80 21.03 -19.49
C ARG A 503 15.19 21.37 -18.95
N SER A 504 16.21 21.34 -19.81
CA SER A 504 17.63 21.46 -19.45
C SER A 504 18.04 22.84 -18.98
N ASP A 505 17.31 23.91 -19.35
CA ASP A 505 17.54 25.31 -18.97
C ASP A 505 16.91 25.67 -17.61
N TYR A 506 16.01 24.82 -17.07
CA TYR A 506 15.33 25.10 -15.81
C TYR A 506 16.26 24.83 -14.63
N GLU A 507 16.37 25.81 -13.73
CA GLU A 507 17.16 25.70 -12.51
C GLU A 507 16.29 25.93 -11.28
N TRP A 508 16.45 25.06 -10.28
CA TRP A 508 15.70 25.13 -9.04
C TRP A 508 16.53 24.56 -7.88
N GLN A 509 16.65 25.33 -6.81
CA GLN A 509 17.44 24.97 -5.61
C GLN A 509 18.89 24.53 -5.94
N GLY A 510 19.55 25.16 -6.92
CA GLY A 510 20.88 24.82 -7.35
C GLY A 510 21.01 23.52 -8.18
N MET A 511 19.88 22.90 -8.52
CA MET A 511 19.80 21.75 -9.42
C MET A 511 19.31 22.21 -10.79
N LYS A 512 19.92 21.71 -11.87
CA LYS A 512 19.61 22.08 -13.24
C LYS A 512 19.03 20.91 -14.02
N GLY A 513 17.97 21.18 -14.81
CA GLY A 513 17.27 20.18 -15.61
C GLY A 513 16.27 19.33 -14.82
N PHE A 514 15.03 19.30 -15.28
CA PHE A 514 13.94 18.54 -14.65
C PHE A 514 12.94 18.06 -15.69
N ILE A 515 12.26 16.98 -15.41
CA ILE A 515 11.04 16.57 -16.13
C ILE A 515 9.95 17.59 -15.79
N MET A 516 9.58 18.42 -16.77
CA MET A 516 8.69 19.57 -16.59
C MET A 516 7.46 19.47 -17.51
N PRO A 517 6.33 20.08 -17.12
CA PRO A 517 5.13 20.06 -17.94
C PRO A 517 5.32 20.83 -19.26
N ARG A 518 4.82 20.21 -20.33
CA ARG A 518 4.87 20.73 -21.70
C ARG A 518 3.51 20.57 -22.35
N ASP A 519 3.04 21.58 -23.08
CA ASP A 519 1.77 21.52 -23.79
C ASP A 519 1.89 20.77 -25.15
N ALA A 520 0.76 20.57 -25.83
CA ALA A 520 0.72 19.87 -27.12
C ALA A 520 1.40 20.66 -28.25
N ASP A 521 1.56 21.96 -28.10
CA ASP A 521 2.27 22.82 -29.08
C ASP A 521 3.79 22.85 -28.83
N GLY A 522 4.27 22.13 -27.83
CA GLY A 522 5.69 22.03 -27.49
C GLY A 522 6.21 23.15 -26.60
N ARG A 523 5.35 23.96 -26.00
CA ARG A 523 5.75 25.05 -25.12
C ARG A 523 5.91 24.55 -23.68
N TRP A 524 6.96 24.99 -23.01
CA TRP A 524 7.15 24.73 -21.57
C TRP A 524 6.15 25.56 -20.76
N LEU A 525 5.61 24.97 -19.70
CA LEU A 525 4.66 25.61 -18.81
C LEU A 525 5.33 25.98 -17.49
N ASP A 526 5.50 27.30 -17.26
CA ASP A 526 5.98 27.84 -15.97
C ASP A 526 4.86 27.93 -14.93
N SER A 527 3.64 27.85 -15.37
CA SER A 527 2.45 27.75 -14.56
C SER A 527 1.45 26.83 -15.26
N VAL A 528 0.69 26.09 -14.46
CA VAL A 528 -0.25 25.11 -14.97
C VAL A 528 -1.66 25.41 -14.49
N PRO A 529 -2.66 25.19 -15.34
CA PRO A 529 -4.02 25.16 -14.87
C PRO A 529 -4.16 24.02 -13.86
N TRP A 530 -4.87 24.29 -12.81
CA TRP A 530 -5.18 23.32 -11.81
C TRP A 530 -6.02 22.21 -12.43
N GLY A 531 -5.49 21.07 -12.69
CA GLY A 531 -6.15 19.91 -13.23
C GLY A 531 -7.67 19.91 -13.39
N LYS A 532 -8.34 18.83 -13.39
CA LYS A 532 -9.80 18.74 -13.57
C LYS A 532 -10.64 19.21 -12.38
N SER A 533 -10.05 19.67 -11.30
CA SER A 533 -10.81 20.15 -10.15
C SER A 533 -11.52 21.44 -10.49
N LYS A 534 -12.83 21.41 -10.58
CA LYS A 534 -13.69 22.59 -10.78
C LYS A 534 -13.73 23.55 -9.58
N VAL A 535 -13.06 23.18 -8.50
CA VAL A 535 -13.21 23.81 -7.19
C VAL A 535 -12.06 24.77 -6.86
N TYR A 536 -10.92 24.70 -7.55
CA TYR A 536 -9.71 25.41 -7.16
C TYR A 536 -9.19 26.35 -8.25
N HIS A 537 -8.24 27.22 -7.88
CA HIS A 537 -7.72 28.30 -8.71
C HIS A 537 -7.27 27.86 -10.10
N PRO A 538 -7.52 28.67 -11.12
CA PRO A 538 -7.34 28.24 -12.49
C PRO A 538 -5.88 28.06 -12.92
N VAL A 539 -4.92 28.70 -12.25
CA VAL A 539 -3.50 28.64 -12.62
C VAL A 539 -2.61 28.73 -11.39
N ILE A 540 -1.62 27.85 -11.28
CA ILE A 540 -0.59 27.89 -10.25
C ILE A 540 0.81 27.87 -10.87
N PRO A 541 1.83 28.56 -10.26
CA PRO A 541 3.22 28.39 -10.65
C PRO A 541 3.66 26.92 -10.51
N TYR A 542 4.46 26.44 -11.46
CA TYR A 542 4.95 25.08 -11.44
C TYR A 542 6.45 25.03 -11.11
N HIS A 543 6.77 24.32 -10.05
CA HIS A 543 8.13 23.99 -9.62
C HIS A 543 8.28 22.49 -9.46
N PRO A 544 9.51 21.94 -9.42
CA PRO A 544 9.72 20.49 -9.28
C PRO A 544 9.11 19.85 -8.03
N ASP A 545 8.79 20.62 -7.00
CA ASP A 545 8.07 20.16 -5.81
C ASP A 545 6.61 20.59 -5.74
N THR A 546 6.07 21.14 -6.82
CA THR A 546 4.69 21.64 -6.86
C THR A 546 3.70 20.50 -6.70
N LYS A 547 2.95 20.56 -5.61
CA LYS A 547 1.77 19.72 -5.36
C LYS A 547 0.54 20.48 -5.84
N VAL A 548 -0.24 19.87 -6.71
CA VAL A 548 -1.28 20.56 -7.44
C VAL A 548 -2.57 20.75 -6.65
N ALA A 549 -2.73 20.13 -5.47
CA ALA A 549 -3.91 20.34 -4.63
C ALA A 549 -3.54 20.70 -3.20
N PRO A 550 -4.20 21.67 -2.57
CA PRO A 550 -3.80 22.12 -1.25
C PRO A 550 -4.07 21.11 -0.14
N TRP A 551 -5.00 20.19 -0.32
CA TRP A 551 -5.42 19.30 0.77
C TRP A 551 -5.85 17.91 0.31
N TYR A 552 -5.66 17.60 -0.94
CA TYR A 552 -6.02 16.36 -1.59
C TYR A 552 -4.78 15.63 -2.05
N LEU A 553 -4.90 14.39 -2.43
CA LEU A 553 -3.82 13.66 -3.05
C LEU A 553 -3.53 14.29 -4.43
N PRO A 554 -2.68 15.30 -4.51
CA PRO A 554 -2.59 16.17 -5.66
C PRO A 554 -1.98 15.49 -6.86
N TRP A 555 -1.30 14.39 -6.60
CA TRP A 555 -0.56 13.63 -7.58
C TRP A 555 -1.41 12.61 -8.36
N TRP A 556 -2.69 12.41 -8.02
CA TRP A 556 -3.50 11.38 -8.68
C TRP A 556 -4.14 11.81 -9.99
N SER A 557 -4.39 13.06 -10.18
CA SER A 557 -5.04 13.62 -11.36
C SER A 557 -4.24 14.74 -11.99
N THR A 558 -2.93 14.72 -11.84
CA THR A 558 -2.04 15.77 -12.29
C THR A 558 -0.99 15.23 -13.25
N PHE A 559 0.06 16.01 -13.44
CA PHE A 559 1.17 15.66 -14.32
C PHE A 559 1.95 14.41 -13.88
N PHE A 560 1.98 14.10 -12.58
CA PHE A 560 2.61 12.90 -12.04
C PHE A 560 1.64 12.05 -11.21
N TYR A 561 2.03 10.79 -11.02
CA TYR A 561 1.39 9.84 -10.13
C TYR A 561 2.33 9.50 -8.97
N GLU A 562 1.86 9.71 -7.75
CA GLU A 562 2.51 9.36 -6.47
C GLU A 562 3.95 9.85 -6.30
N ALA A 563 4.39 10.80 -7.08
CA ALA A 563 5.66 11.48 -6.96
C ALA A 563 5.59 12.84 -7.64
N LEU A 564 6.67 13.59 -7.59
CA LEU A 564 6.78 14.93 -8.15
C LEU A 564 7.87 14.98 -9.23
N SER A 565 7.98 16.12 -9.90
CA SER A 565 9.01 16.36 -10.91
C SER A 565 10.43 16.11 -10.36
N ALA A 566 10.69 16.53 -9.12
CA ALA A 566 11.98 16.31 -8.48
C ALA A 566 12.36 14.82 -8.40
N GLU A 567 11.41 13.97 -8.06
CA GLU A 567 11.58 12.52 -7.92
C GLU A 567 11.65 11.84 -9.29
N TYR A 568 10.68 12.10 -10.19
CA TYR A 568 10.67 11.51 -11.54
C TYR A 568 11.85 11.93 -12.40
N SER A 569 12.44 13.11 -12.14
CA SER A 569 13.68 13.54 -12.79
C SER A 569 14.91 12.70 -12.40
N LEU A 570 14.77 11.76 -11.47
CA LEU A 570 15.80 10.79 -11.08
C LEU A 570 15.37 9.34 -11.37
N SER A 571 14.15 9.11 -11.85
CA SER A 571 13.58 7.77 -12.09
C SER A 571 13.75 7.33 -13.55
N ILE A 572 15.01 7.24 -14.02
CA ILE A 572 15.36 6.82 -15.39
C ILE A 572 16.29 5.59 -15.31
N PRO A 573 15.80 4.42 -14.90
CA PRO A 573 16.68 3.28 -14.58
C PRO A 573 17.35 2.65 -15.80
N HIS A 574 16.81 2.83 -17.00
CA HIS A 574 17.35 2.29 -18.25
C HIS A 574 18.43 3.18 -18.88
N ASP A 575 18.54 4.46 -18.48
CA ASP A 575 19.48 5.42 -19.06
C ASP A 575 20.13 6.30 -17.98
N VAL A 576 20.61 5.69 -16.88
CA VAL A 576 21.32 6.44 -15.83
C VAL A 576 22.54 7.18 -16.33
N PRO A 577 23.38 6.62 -17.24
CA PRO A 577 24.46 7.38 -17.84
C PRO A 577 24.01 8.65 -18.58
N GLY A 578 22.94 8.55 -19.38
CA GLY A 578 22.36 9.69 -20.08
C GLY A 578 21.71 10.70 -19.13
N LEU A 579 21.16 10.25 -18.01
CA LEU A 579 20.67 11.14 -16.96
C LEU A 579 21.81 11.92 -16.29
N ILE A 580 22.95 11.26 -16.00
CA ILE A 580 24.14 11.92 -15.45
C ILE A 580 24.66 12.98 -16.40
N GLU A 581 24.72 12.69 -17.69
CA GLU A 581 25.09 13.66 -18.72
C GLU A 581 24.13 14.84 -18.76
N ALA A 582 22.82 14.59 -18.77
CA ALA A 582 21.77 15.61 -18.76
C ALA A 582 21.81 16.51 -17.51
N CYS A 583 22.29 16.00 -16.39
CA CYS A 583 22.51 16.76 -15.16
C CYS A 583 23.84 17.54 -15.14
N GLY A 584 24.68 17.46 -16.19
CA GLY A 584 25.95 18.17 -16.28
C GLY A 584 27.17 17.38 -15.80
N GLY A 585 27.08 16.05 -15.79
CA GLY A 585 28.19 15.14 -15.46
C GLY A 585 28.22 14.71 -13.99
N LYS A 586 29.24 13.89 -13.64
CA LYS A 586 29.30 13.17 -12.36
C LYS A 586 29.23 14.08 -11.13
N ASP A 587 30.01 15.14 -11.11
CA ASP A 587 30.10 16.04 -9.94
C ASP A 587 28.79 16.84 -9.76
N ALA A 588 28.16 17.27 -10.84
CA ALA A 588 26.86 17.92 -10.80
C ALA A 588 25.78 16.94 -10.34
N PHE A 589 25.84 15.69 -10.75
CA PHE A 589 24.91 14.65 -10.35
C PHE A 589 25.02 14.29 -8.86
N ILE A 590 26.26 14.21 -8.31
CA ILE A 590 26.46 14.02 -6.86
C ILE A 590 25.83 15.19 -6.09
N ARG A 591 26.14 16.44 -6.49
CA ARG A 591 25.53 17.62 -5.83
C ARG A 591 24.01 17.62 -5.93
N ARG A 592 23.46 17.21 -7.07
CA ARG A 592 22.01 17.07 -7.26
C ARG A 592 21.41 16.06 -6.26
N LEU A 593 21.99 14.87 -6.14
CA LEU A 593 21.53 13.85 -5.19
C LEU A 593 21.63 14.35 -3.75
N ASP A 594 22.79 14.96 -3.38
CA ASP A 594 22.97 15.50 -2.03
C ASP A 594 21.94 16.59 -1.71
N THR A 595 21.68 17.49 -2.65
CA THR A 595 20.66 18.55 -2.51
C THR A 595 19.26 17.96 -2.40
N PHE A 596 18.96 16.96 -3.24
CA PHE A 596 17.67 16.27 -3.23
C PHE A 596 17.37 15.64 -1.85
N PHE A 597 18.33 14.92 -1.27
CA PHE A 597 18.19 14.33 0.06
C PHE A 597 18.19 15.39 1.17
N ALA A 598 19.09 16.39 1.11
CA ALA A 598 19.17 17.44 2.12
C ALA A 598 17.89 18.29 2.22
N ASN A 599 17.23 18.53 1.10
CA ASN A 599 15.99 19.32 1.06
C ASN A 599 14.73 18.50 1.29
N GLY A 600 14.86 17.21 1.62
CA GLY A 600 13.74 16.33 1.97
C GLY A 600 12.81 16.01 0.79
N HIS A 601 13.35 15.99 -0.44
CA HIS A 601 12.56 15.61 -1.63
C HIS A 601 12.43 14.10 -1.78
N PHE A 602 13.25 13.32 -1.09
CA PHE A 602 13.16 11.86 -1.10
C PHE A 602 11.95 11.38 -0.30
N ASN A 603 11.17 10.51 -0.89
CA ASN A 603 10.07 9.85 -0.20
C ASN A 603 10.14 8.33 -0.46
N VAL A 604 10.50 7.56 0.58
CA VAL A 604 10.53 6.09 0.50
C VAL A 604 9.14 5.49 0.49
N ALA A 605 8.12 6.25 0.89
CA ALA A 605 6.74 5.77 0.92
C ALA A 605 6.10 5.63 -0.47
N ASN A 606 6.84 6.01 -1.53
CA ASN A 606 6.41 5.91 -2.92
C ASN A 606 7.53 5.33 -3.79
N GLU A 607 7.21 4.36 -4.59
CA GLU A 607 8.09 3.45 -5.31
C GLU A 607 8.95 4.09 -6.41
N PRO A 608 8.56 5.20 -7.08
CA PRO A 608 9.45 5.86 -8.06
C PRO A 608 10.82 6.22 -7.49
N SER A 609 10.90 6.46 -6.19
CA SER A 609 12.14 6.82 -5.49
C SER A 609 12.98 5.62 -5.03
N PHE A 610 12.54 4.38 -5.18
CA PHE A 610 13.22 3.19 -4.65
C PHE A 610 14.66 3.04 -5.13
N MET A 611 14.95 3.36 -6.39
CA MET A 611 16.31 3.27 -6.93
C MET A 611 17.15 4.52 -6.62
N THR A 612 16.55 5.65 -6.29
CA THR A 612 17.24 6.93 -6.15
C THR A 612 18.44 6.90 -5.19
N PRO A 613 18.36 6.28 -3.99
CA PRO A 613 19.52 6.23 -3.08
C PRO A 613 20.68 5.38 -3.63
N TYR A 614 20.43 4.52 -4.62
CA TYR A 614 21.46 3.69 -5.25
C TYR A 614 22.17 4.39 -6.41
N LEU A 615 21.67 5.53 -6.90
CA LEU A 615 22.21 6.23 -8.07
C LEU A 615 23.68 6.69 -7.91
N TYR A 616 24.15 6.87 -6.68
CA TYR A 616 25.54 7.18 -6.42
C TYR A 616 26.53 6.10 -6.91
N HIS A 617 26.09 4.86 -7.16
CA HIS A 617 26.94 3.80 -7.71
C HIS A 617 27.49 4.14 -9.09
N TRP A 618 26.68 4.77 -9.95
CA TRP A 618 27.12 5.14 -11.31
C TRP A 618 28.17 6.26 -11.34
N VAL A 619 28.30 7.00 -10.25
CA VAL A 619 29.29 8.05 -10.10
C VAL A 619 30.47 7.64 -9.19
N GLY A 620 30.53 6.34 -8.83
CA GLY A 620 31.64 5.76 -8.06
C GLY A 620 31.61 6.08 -6.56
N ARG A 621 30.43 6.40 -6.02
CA ARG A 621 30.23 6.71 -4.60
C ARG A 621 29.24 5.74 -3.91
N PRO A 622 29.53 4.41 -3.94
CA PRO A 622 28.68 3.41 -3.28
C PRO A 622 28.57 3.63 -1.75
N ASP A 623 29.57 4.26 -1.15
CA ASP A 623 29.60 4.69 0.24
C ASP A 623 28.42 5.63 0.57
N LEU A 624 28.11 6.60 -0.29
CA LEU A 624 26.99 7.49 -0.13
C LEU A 624 25.65 6.77 -0.29
N SER A 625 25.55 5.83 -1.23
CA SER A 625 24.36 4.98 -1.35
C SER A 625 24.06 4.25 -0.05
N VAL A 626 25.07 3.53 0.49
CA VAL A 626 24.88 2.76 1.73
C VAL A 626 24.50 3.66 2.89
N LEU A 627 25.17 4.82 3.03
CA LEU A 627 24.84 5.80 4.07
C LEU A 627 23.38 6.24 3.98
N ARG A 628 22.91 6.62 2.79
CA ARG A 628 21.52 7.09 2.59
C ARG A 628 20.52 5.98 2.86
N ILE A 629 20.76 4.78 2.37
CA ILE A 629 19.86 3.65 2.56
C ILE A 629 19.77 3.25 4.04
N HIS A 630 20.90 3.24 4.75
CA HIS A 630 20.90 3.03 6.21
C HIS A 630 20.05 4.06 6.95
N GLN A 631 20.20 5.34 6.62
CA GLN A 631 19.40 6.42 7.21
C GLN A 631 17.90 6.19 6.92
N ILE A 632 17.55 5.91 5.66
CA ILE A 632 16.17 5.68 5.24
C ILE A 632 15.54 4.52 6.03
N VAL A 633 16.23 3.39 6.16
CA VAL A 633 15.67 2.23 6.86
C VAL A 633 15.57 2.48 8.36
N ASN A 634 16.60 3.04 8.98
CA ASN A 634 16.56 3.34 10.42
C ASN A 634 15.45 4.32 10.79
N ASP A 635 15.16 5.27 9.89
CA ASP A 635 14.18 6.32 10.15
C ASP A 635 12.73 5.89 9.82
N ASN A 636 12.55 4.90 8.93
CA ASN A 636 11.23 4.62 8.34
C ASN A 636 10.72 3.19 8.55
N TYR A 637 11.58 2.22 8.93
CA TYR A 637 11.19 0.84 9.09
C TYR A 637 11.45 0.33 10.49
N ASP A 638 10.50 -0.40 11.07
CA ASP A 638 10.70 -1.13 12.32
C ASP A 638 9.74 -2.34 12.43
N ASP A 639 9.76 -3.03 13.58
CA ASP A 639 8.94 -4.19 13.85
C ASP A 639 7.63 -3.89 14.60
N SER A 640 7.15 -2.62 14.54
CA SER A 640 5.86 -2.22 15.09
C SER A 640 4.72 -2.40 14.09
N PRO A 641 3.45 -2.37 14.52
CA PRO A 641 2.31 -2.39 13.61
C PRO A 641 2.29 -1.24 12.58
N ASP A 642 2.89 -0.08 12.90
CA ASP A 642 3.13 1.04 11.98
C ASP A 642 4.54 0.96 11.36
N GLY A 643 5.07 -0.25 11.16
CA GLY A 643 6.47 -0.50 10.79
C GLY A 643 6.85 -0.25 9.33
N LEU A 644 5.91 0.16 8.46
CA LEU A 644 6.15 0.46 7.05
C LEU A 644 5.92 1.95 6.75
N PRO A 645 6.75 2.58 5.91
CA PRO A 645 6.67 4.01 5.61
C PRO A 645 5.51 4.40 4.69
N GLY A 646 5.04 3.50 3.86
CA GLY A 646 3.99 3.70 2.86
C GLY A 646 3.14 2.46 2.69
N ASN A 647 2.21 2.50 1.72
CA ASN A 647 1.48 1.31 1.32
C ASN A 647 2.48 0.24 0.92
N ASP A 648 2.20 -1.01 1.29
CA ASP A 648 3.10 -2.12 0.98
C ASP A 648 3.08 -2.50 -0.52
N ASP A 649 2.04 -2.08 -1.22
CA ASP A 649 1.78 -2.23 -2.65
C ASP A 649 2.17 -3.61 -3.20
N GLY A 650 1.44 -4.63 -2.70
CA GLY A 650 1.65 -6.02 -3.07
C GLY A 650 3.02 -6.57 -2.63
N GLY A 651 3.59 -6.03 -1.56
CA GLY A 651 4.89 -6.42 -1.03
C GLY A 651 6.08 -5.65 -1.61
N ALA A 652 5.86 -4.60 -2.40
CA ALA A 652 6.95 -3.81 -3.00
C ALA A 652 7.80 -3.09 -1.94
N MET A 653 7.13 -2.44 -0.97
CA MET A 653 7.78 -1.79 0.15
C MET A 653 8.55 -2.78 1.05
N SER A 654 7.93 -3.92 1.32
CA SER A 654 8.54 -5.02 2.09
C SER A 654 9.72 -5.66 1.35
N SER A 655 9.62 -5.92 0.06
CA SER A 655 10.73 -6.52 -0.71
C SER A 655 11.90 -5.56 -0.90
N TRP A 656 11.64 -4.23 -0.95
CA TRP A 656 12.71 -3.23 -0.91
C TRP A 656 13.53 -3.37 0.38
N LEU A 657 12.86 -3.54 1.54
CA LEU A 657 13.53 -3.81 2.82
C LEU A 657 14.31 -5.13 2.79
N VAL A 658 13.74 -6.20 2.20
CA VAL A 658 14.43 -7.50 2.06
C VAL A 658 15.73 -7.32 1.27
N PHE A 659 15.70 -6.65 0.12
CA PHE A 659 16.90 -6.42 -0.69
C PHE A 659 17.94 -5.57 0.05
N TYR A 660 17.51 -4.53 0.76
CA TYR A 660 18.42 -3.77 1.60
C TYR A 660 19.12 -4.65 2.65
N MET A 661 18.34 -5.47 3.35
CA MET A 661 18.89 -6.34 4.40
C MET A 661 19.85 -7.38 3.83
N LEU A 662 19.64 -7.83 2.59
CA LEU A 662 20.51 -8.75 1.86
C LEU A 662 21.71 -8.03 1.21
N GLY A 663 21.69 -6.72 1.03
CA GLY A 663 22.80 -5.91 0.55
C GLY A 663 22.99 -5.88 -0.96
N PHE A 664 21.93 -6.08 -1.73
CA PHE A 664 21.92 -5.83 -3.18
C PHE A 664 20.53 -5.39 -3.64
N TYR A 665 20.44 -4.71 -4.79
CA TYR A 665 19.18 -4.17 -5.29
C TYR A 665 19.00 -4.49 -6.79
N PRO A 666 17.86 -5.03 -7.23
CA PRO A 666 17.63 -5.39 -8.63
C PRO A 666 17.42 -4.15 -9.49
N ILE A 667 17.92 -4.19 -10.73
CA ILE A 667 17.48 -3.28 -11.79
C ILE A 667 16.53 -4.09 -12.66
N ALA A 668 15.23 -3.96 -12.40
CA ALA A 668 14.21 -4.75 -13.08
C ALA A 668 14.29 -4.57 -14.60
N GLY A 669 13.99 -5.60 -15.37
CA GLY A 669 14.16 -5.60 -16.84
C GLY A 669 15.61 -5.79 -17.31
N GLN A 670 16.57 -5.87 -16.38
CA GLN A 670 17.99 -6.04 -16.67
C GLN A 670 18.58 -7.24 -15.91
N ASN A 671 19.59 -7.86 -16.48
CA ASN A 671 20.34 -8.92 -15.79
C ASN A 671 21.40 -8.30 -14.85
N LEU A 672 20.95 -7.36 -13.97
CA LEU A 672 21.86 -6.62 -13.08
C LEU A 672 21.26 -6.38 -11.69
N TYR A 673 22.12 -6.44 -10.69
CA TYR A 673 21.88 -6.03 -9.32
C TYR A 673 22.97 -5.07 -8.85
N ILE A 674 22.58 -4.01 -8.18
CA ILE A 674 23.48 -3.04 -7.55
C ILE A 674 23.99 -3.64 -6.25
N VAL A 675 25.31 -3.59 -6.01
CA VAL A 675 25.96 -4.16 -4.83
C VAL A 675 26.00 -3.12 -3.71
N GLY A 676 25.24 -3.32 -2.66
CA GLY A 676 25.26 -2.55 -1.41
C GLY A 676 26.10 -3.22 -0.30
N SER A 677 25.84 -2.82 0.93
CA SER A 677 26.39 -3.45 2.14
C SER A 677 25.24 -4.09 2.93
N PRO A 678 25.26 -5.44 3.12
CA PRO A 678 24.17 -6.12 3.80
C PRO A 678 23.97 -5.64 5.25
N MET A 679 22.72 -5.49 5.67
CA MET A 679 22.42 -5.35 7.10
C MET A 679 22.71 -6.65 7.85
N ILE A 680 22.44 -7.80 7.23
CA ILE A 680 22.63 -9.13 7.79
C ILE A 680 24.06 -9.60 7.57
N PRO A 681 24.79 -10.01 8.63
CA PRO A 681 26.20 -10.40 8.50
C PRO A 681 26.43 -11.63 7.62
N GLU A 682 25.55 -12.60 7.70
CA GLU A 682 25.63 -13.88 6.98
C GLU A 682 24.23 -14.43 6.72
N TYR A 683 24.00 -14.93 5.51
CA TYR A 683 22.75 -15.58 5.15
C TYR A 683 22.97 -16.59 4.01
N THR A 684 22.00 -17.48 3.84
CA THR A 684 21.96 -18.47 2.75
C THR A 684 20.64 -18.34 1.99
N ILE A 685 20.72 -18.29 0.67
CA ILE A 685 19.55 -18.36 -0.23
C ILE A 685 19.51 -19.76 -0.84
N HIS A 686 18.43 -20.49 -0.60
CA HIS A 686 18.13 -21.77 -1.23
C HIS A 686 17.42 -21.52 -2.56
N LEU A 687 18.18 -21.58 -3.64
CA LEU A 687 17.74 -21.22 -4.99
C LEU A 687 16.79 -22.28 -5.58
N SER A 688 15.90 -21.86 -6.48
CA SER A 688 14.93 -22.77 -7.14
C SER A 688 15.62 -23.88 -7.98
N ASN A 689 16.86 -23.68 -8.40
CA ASN A 689 17.66 -24.67 -9.13
C ASN A 689 18.36 -25.71 -8.21
N GLY A 690 18.07 -25.70 -6.91
CA GLY A 690 18.62 -26.62 -5.92
C GLY A 690 20.03 -26.30 -5.42
N LYS A 691 20.58 -25.16 -5.80
CA LYS A 691 21.87 -24.68 -5.29
C LYS A 691 21.66 -23.74 -4.09
N ASP A 692 22.70 -23.64 -3.27
CA ASP A 692 22.75 -22.67 -2.17
C ASP A 692 23.67 -21.52 -2.51
N LEU A 693 23.22 -20.28 -2.28
CA LEU A 693 24.06 -19.09 -2.31
C LEU A 693 24.30 -18.63 -0.87
N LYS A 694 25.52 -18.86 -0.39
CA LYS A 694 25.94 -18.35 0.91
C LYS A 694 26.55 -16.96 0.73
N VAL A 695 25.99 -15.97 1.42
CA VAL A 695 26.48 -14.59 1.39
C VAL A 695 27.07 -14.21 2.73
N VAL A 696 28.23 -13.56 2.70
CA VAL A 696 28.95 -13.09 3.88
C VAL A 696 29.32 -11.62 3.68
N ARG A 697 29.08 -10.83 4.70
CA ARG A 697 29.50 -9.42 4.75
C ARG A 697 30.92 -9.35 5.30
N GLU A 698 31.90 -8.95 4.45
CA GLU A 698 33.30 -8.98 4.80
C GLU A 698 34.14 -7.96 4.02
N GLY A 699 34.96 -7.17 4.70
CA GLY A 699 35.87 -6.19 4.11
C GLY A 699 35.17 -4.90 3.68
N GLU A 700 35.94 -3.81 3.55
CA GLU A 700 35.38 -2.47 3.29
C GLU A 700 35.37 -2.06 1.82
N LYS A 701 35.96 -2.86 0.93
CA LYS A 701 36.16 -2.49 -0.48
C LYS A 701 35.12 -3.15 -1.38
N TRP A 702 34.49 -2.37 -2.24
CA TRP A 702 33.70 -2.88 -3.35
C TRP A 702 34.62 -3.48 -4.42
N LYS A 703 34.52 -4.79 -4.58
CA LYS A 703 35.22 -5.48 -5.69
C LYS A 703 34.53 -5.21 -7.02
N GLN A 704 33.22 -5.01 -6.97
CA GLN A 704 32.34 -4.71 -8.12
C GLN A 704 31.13 -3.90 -7.66
N MET A 705 30.66 -2.99 -8.51
CA MET A 705 29.48 -2.15 -8.24
C MET A 705 28.19 -2.85 -8.59
N PHE A 706 28.24 -3.80 -9.51
CA PHE A 706 27.09 -4.53 -10.04
C PHE A 706 27.43 -6.01 -10.18
N ILE A 707 26.42 -6.87 -10.00
CA ILE A 707 26.49 -8.31 -10.25
C ILE A 707 25.34 -8.72 -11.16
N THR A 708 25.52 -9.80 -11.93
CA THR A 708 24.48 -10.37 -12.77
C THR A 708 23.64 -11.39 -12.02
N HIS A 709 22.45 -11.68 -12.55
CA HIS A 709 21.60 -12.75 -12.02
C HIS A 709 22.32 -14.12 -12.04
N ASP A 710 23.12 -14.38 -13.09
CA ASP A 710 23.90 -15.61 -13.22
C ASP A 710 24.85 -15.81 -12.04
N VAL A 711 25.47 -14.74 -11.53
CA VAL A 711 26.33 -14.81 -10.34
C VAL A 711 25.55 -15.32 -9.14
N LEU A 712 24.31 -14.83 -8.96
CA LEU A 712 23.47 -15.23 -7.84
C LEU A 712 23.00 -16.69 -7.97
N ILE A 713 22.46 -17.06 -9.14
CA ILE A 713 21.88 -18.41 -9.34
C ILE A 713 22.93 -19.52 -9.52
N ASN A 714 24.19 -19.17 -9.74
CA ASN A 714 25.27 -20.17 -9.73
C ASN A 714 25.54 -20.73 -8.36
N GLY A 715 25.07 -20.05 -7.30
CA GLY A 715 25.27 -20.50 -5.92
C GLY A 715 26.71 -20.33 -5.46
N GLY A 716 27.05 -21.02 -4.37
CA GLY A 716 28.39 -20.97 -3.77
C GLY A 716 28.56 -19.83 -2.76
N LYS A 717 29.74 -19.23 -2.63
CA LYS A 717 30.01 -18.15 -1.68
C LYS A 717 30.11 -16.80 -2.39
N LEU A 718 29.30 -15.83 -1.98
CA LEU A 718 29.39 -14.43 -2.36
C LEU A 718 29.84 -13.60 -1.17
N VAL A 719 30.84 -12.73 -1.37
CA VAL A 719 31.32 -11.80 -0.35
C VAL A 719 30.89 -10.39 -0.75
N LEU A 720 30.11 -9.75 0.10
CA LEU A 720 29.65 -8.38 -0.06
C LEU A 720 30.38 -7.46 0.94
N PRO A 721 30.56 -6.17 0.63
CA PRO A 721 31.33 -5.26 1.48
C PRO A 721 30.66 -5.03 2.84
N ASP A 722 31.47 -4.94 3.89
CA ASP A 722 31.10 -4.47 5.22
C ASP A 722 31.45 -2.99 5.34
N PHE A 723 30.55 -2.15 4.90
CA PHE A 723 30.73 -0.71 5.05
C PHE A 723 30.18 -0.27 6.41
N LYS A 724 31.11 0.03 7.31
CA LYS A 724 30.76 0.65 8.60
C LYS A 724 30.50 2.12 8.36
N THR A 725 29.25 2.50 8.42
CA THR A 725 28.90 3.88 8.68
C THR A 725 29.38 4.17 10.10
N GLU A 726 30.62 4.67 10.25
CA GLU A 726 30.96 5.29 11.51
C GLU A 726 29.93 6.38 11.76
N GLU A 727 29.35 6.44 12.97
CA GLU A 727 28.53 7.54 13.45
C GLU A 727 29.32 8.89 13.51
N LYS A 728 30.32 9.03 12.67
CA LYS A 728 31.05 10.28 12.47
C LYS A 728 30.15 11.23 11.69
N GLY A 729 29.30 11.88 12.45
CA GLY A 729 28.65 13.08 11.95
C GLY A 729 27.48 12.82 11.01
N VAL A 730 26.37 12.21 11.46
CA VAL A 730 25.07 12.78 11.12
C VAL A 730 25.20 14.26 11.46
N ASP A 731 25.20 15.04 10.42
CA ASP A 731 25.60 16.43 10.46
C ASP A 731 24.87 17.17 11.59
N LYS A 732 25.56 17.33 12.71
CA LYS A 732 25.14 18.26 13.77
C LYS A 732 24.91 19.65 13.19
N THR A 733 25.34 19.91 11.95
CA THR A 733 25.15 21.15 11.20
C THR A 733 23.68 21.35 10.82
N GLN A 734 22.88 20.32 10.57
CA GLN A 734 21.46 20.54 10.38
C GLN A 734 20.77 20.92 11.70
N LYS A 735 21.12 20.27 12.79
CA LYS A 735 20.70 20.73 14.13
C LYS A 735 21.29 22.12 14.47
N LEU A 736 22.51 22.41 14.04
CA LEU A 736 23.15 23.73 14.25
C LEU A 736 22.59 24.80 13.31
N LEU A 737 22.19 24.48 12.07
CA LEU A 737 21.50 25.43 11.18
C LEU A 737 20.11 25.81 11.73
N ILE A 738 19.37 24.84 12.23
CA ILE A 738 18.09 25.09 12.92
C ILE A 738 18.34 25.90 14.22
N MET A 739 19.41 25.60 14.95
CA MET A 739 19.78 26.41 16.16
C MET A 739 20.34 27.78 15.77
N LYS A 740 21.08 27.93 14.67
CA LYS A 740 21.57 29.24 14.19
C LYS A 740 20.49 30.12 13.57
N GLU A 741 19.48 29.53 12.97
CA GLU A 741 18.26 30.27 12.62
C GLU A 741 17.48 30.68 13.88
N LYS A 742 17.47 29.84 14.90
CA LYS A 742 16.91 30.16 16.22
C LYS A 742 17.65 31.33 16.92
N GLU A 743 18.97 31.40 16.77
CA GLU A 743 19.78 32.51 17.32
C GLU A 743 19.64 33.82 16.55
N LYS A 744 19.29 33.77 15.25
CA LYS A 744 19.03 34.97 14.44
C LYS A 744 17.64 35.59 14.68
N SER A 745 16.69 34.85 15.26
CA SER A 745 15.35 35.36 15.59
C SER A 745 15.25 36.02 16.96
N THR A 746 16.31 36.07 17.73
CA THR A 746 16.33 36.66 19.10
C THR A 746 16.56 38.18 19.16
N VAL A 747 16.43 38.91 18.05
CA VAL A 747 16.52 40.36 18.09
C VAL A 747 15.11 40.95 17.91
N PHE A 748 14.59 41.46 19.01
CA PHE A 748 13.41 42.26 19.32
C PHE A 748 12.36 41.52 20.18
N ALA A 749 12.66 41.38 21.46
CA ALA A 749 11.67 41.16 22.51
C ALA A 749 11.06 42.48 22.93
N GLN A 750 9.83 42.76 22.50
CA GLN A 750 8.92 43.65 23.28
C GLN A 750 8.08 42.75 24.21
N PRO A 751 7.74 43.16 25.41
CA PRO A 751 6.94 42.37 26.33
C PRO A 751 5.53 42.23 25.77
N VAL A 752 5.20 41.07 25.30
CA VAL A 752 3.85 40.74 24.87
C VAL A 752 3.09 40.19 26.07
N ASP A 753 1.92 40.78 26.30
CA ASP A 753 0.95 40.35 27.30
C ASP A 753 0.85 38.81 27.32
N LYS A 754 1.02 38.26 28.50
CA LYS A 754 0.84 36.86 28.83
C LYS A 754 -0.62 36.46 28.58
N TYR A 755 -1.01 36.20 27.36
CA TYR A 755 -2.13 35.30 27.14
C TYR A 755 -1.60 33.88 27.30
N LEU A 756 -1.70 33.42 28.50
CA LEU A 756 -1.47 32.05 28.89
C LEU A 756 -2.28 31.13 27.99
N ILE A 757 -1.60 30.39 27.11
CA ILE A 757 -2.10 29.08 26.70
C ILE A 757 -1.82 28.17 27.91
N THR A 758 -2.65 28.28 28.92
CA THR A 758 -2.68 27.35 30.03
C THR A 758 -3.54 26.19 29.58
N ILE A 759 -2.96 25.24 28.90
CA ILE A 759 -3.53 23.90 28.87
C ILE A 759 -2.44 22.89 28.53
N PRO A 760 -2.05 22.02 29.42
CA PRO A 760 -1.55 20.71 29.09
C PRO A 760 -2.80 19.84 28.74
N THR A 761 -3.41 20.03 27.60
CA THR A 761 -4.48 19.14 27.16
C THR A 761 -3.86 18.19 26.15
N GLN A 762 -3.73 16.94 26.54
CA GLN A 762 -3.39 15.88 25.62
C GLN A 762 -4.68 15.38 24.96
N TYR A 763 -4.66 15.31 23.66
CA TYR A 763 -5.73 14.71 22.85
C TYR A 763 -5.23 13.46 22.16
N VAL A 764 -6.09 12.49 21.97
CA VAL A 764 -5.91 11.45 20.96
C VAL A 764 -6.68 11.88 19.72
N ALA A 765 -5.97 12.11 18.64
CA ALA A 765 -6.56 12.36 17.34
C ALA A 765 -6.74 11.01 16.63
N ARG A 766 -7.98 10.61 16.44
CA ARG A 766 -8.32 9.43 15.67
C ARG A 766 -8.58 9.84 14.23
N PHE A 767 -7.71 9.44 13.34
CA PHE A 767 -7.82 9.72 11.92
C PHE A 767 -8.35 8.52 11.15
N ILE A 768 -9.20 8.80 10.19
CA ILE A 768 -9.41 7.97 9.03
C ILE A 768 -8.75 8.72 7.88
N LEU A 769 -7.54 8.33 7.52
CA LEU A 769 -6.77 8.96 6.45
C LEU A 769 -6.71 8.01 5.28
N ASN A 770 -7.25 8.41 4.12
CA ASN A 770 -7.38 7.52 2.97
C ASN A 770 -8.00 6.17 3.36
N ARG A 771 -9.07 6.21 4.16
CA ARG A 771 -9.77 5.03 4.66
C ARG A 771 -8.95 4.13 5.57
N GLN A 772 -7.84 4.64 6.13
CA GLN A 772 -7.06 3.97 7.15
C GLN A 772 -7.22 4.61 8.52
N TYR A 773 -7.32 3.76 9.50
CA TYR A 773 -7.44 4.17 10.90
C TYR A 773 -6.06 4.47 11.47
N ARG A 774 -5.90 5.65 12.09
CA ARG A 774 -4.67 6.07 12.78
C ARG A 774 -5.00 6.78 14.07
N ASN A 775 -4.26 6.46 15.11
CA ASN A 775 -4.29 7.20 16.36
C ASN A 775 -3.01 8.03 16.50
N TRP A 776 -3.17 9.31 16.72
CA TRP A 776 -2.06 10.19 17.02
C TRP A 776 -2.28 10.82 18.40
N GLU A 777 -1.26 10.73 19.25
CA GLU A 777 -1.21 11.53 20.47
C GLU A 777 -0.85 12.96 20.10
N VAL A 778 -1.74 13.90 20.36
CA VAL A 778 -1.58 15.31 20.03
C VAL A 778 -1.55 16.14 21.29
N GLY A 779 -0.54 16.97 21.44
CA GLY A 779 -0.40 17.86 22.58
C GLY A 779 0.36 19.14 22.23
N ILE A 780 0.21 20.16 23.06
CA ILE A 780 1.04 21.36 22.98
C ILE A 780 2.34 21.06 23.70
N ASP A 781 3.46 21.20 22.99
CA ASP A 781 4.77 21.01 23.61
C ASP A 781 5.10 22.16 24.56
N SER A 782 5.64 21.83 25.73
CA SER A 782 6.02 22.81 26.78
C SER A 782 7.12 23.79 26.35
N THR A 783 7.82 23.47 25.23
CA THR A 783 8.84 24.35 24.63
C THR A 783 8.24 25.38 23.67
N SER A 784 6.90 25.45 23.53
CA SER A 784 6.26 26.51 22.75
C SER A 784 6.69 27.88 23.16
N MET A 785 7.06 28.75 22.21
CA MET A 785 7.51 30.10 22.40
C MET A 785 6.37 31.12 22.25
N ALA A 786 6.58 32.35 22.61
CA ALA A 786 5.57 33.41 22.48
C ALA A 786 5.17 33.67 21.02
N ASP A 787 6.07 33.42 20.05
CA ASP A 787 5.90 33.62 18.61
C ASP A 787 5.67 32.35 17.82
N THR A 788 5.82 31.19 18.46
CA THR A 788 5.72 29.90 17.77
C THR A 788 5.05 28.87 18.67
N LEU A 789 3.88 28.37 18.20
CA LEU A 789 3.22 27.22 18.80
C LEU A 789 3.93 25.95 18.33
N ILE A 790 4.26 25.06 19.24
CA ILE A 790 4.80 23.74 18.94
C ILE A 790 3.76 22.70 19.30
N LEU A 791 3.21 22.03 18.28
CA LEU A 791 2.36 20.87 18.48
C LEU A 791 3.21 19.61 18.36
N LYS A 792 3.09 18.74 19.34
CA LYS A 792 3.62 17.39 19.29
C LYS A 792 2.53 16.47 18.77
N CYS A 793 2.85 15.70 17.72
CA CYS A 793 1.97 14.69 17.18
C CYS A 793 2.77 13.38 17.07
N ASN A 794 2.52 12.45 17.98
CA ASN A 794 3.39 11.30 18.26
C ASN A 794 4.85 11.75 18.49
N GLN A 795 5.77 11.35 17.62
CA GLN A 795 7.18 11.73 17.66
C GLN A 795 7.51 12.99 16.84
N SER A 796 6.56 13.49 16.08
CA SER A 796 6.74 14.65 15.19
C SER A 796 6.38 15.94 15.89
N LEU A 797 7.14 17.01 15.61
CA LEU A 797 6.88 18.37 16.10
C LEU A 797 6.44 19.25 14.93
N TYR A 798 5.35 19.98 15.13
CA TYR A 798 4.85 20.99 14.19
C TYR A 798 5.16 22.38 14.76
N LEU A 799 6.04 23.10 14.09
CA LEU A 799 6.33 24.50 14.38
C LEU A 799 5.33 25.37 13.63
N ILE A 800 4.46 26.04 14.37
CA ILE A 800 3.38 26.87 13.81
C ILE A 800 3.61 28.31 14.28
N PRO A 801 4.13 29.18 13.41
CA PRO A 801 4.30 30.58 13.73
C PRO A 801 3.00 31.24 14.20
N ARG A 802 3.05 32.17 15.15
CA ARG A 802 1.87 32.86 15.68
C ARG A 802 1.04 33.51 14.59
N LYS A 803 1.67 34.05 13.56
CA LYS A 803 0.97 34.61 12.41
C LYS A 803 0.08 33.58 11.72
N VAL A 804 0.52 32.32 11.62
CA VAL A 804 -0.28 31.21 11.07
C VAL A 804 -1.47 30.91 11.96
N VAL A 805 -1.26 30.85 13.30
CA VAL A 805 -2.35 30.64 14.26
C VAL A 805 -3.40 31.76 14.16
N ASP A 806 -2.96 32.98 13.96
CA ASP A 806 -3.84 34.15 13.98
C ASP A 806 -4.56 34.39 12.63
N GLU A 807 -3.90 34.16 11.50
CA GLU A 807 -4.33 34.69 10.20
C GLU A 807 -4.46 33.65 9.08
N ALA A 808 -4.07 32.40 9.26
CA ALA A 808 -4.11 31.42 8.18
C ALA A 808 -5.51 31.26 7.55
N ASP A 809 -5.54 31.04 6.26
CA ASP A 809 -6.76 30.81 5.47
C ASP A 809 -6.88 29.35 5.00
N GLY A 810 -6.12 28.42 5.59
CA GLY A 810 -6.12 27.00 5.24
C GLY A 810 -5.44 26.10 6.25
N PHE A 811 -5.58 24.80 6.02
CA PHE A 811 -4.91 23.76 6.81
C PHE A 811 -3.55 23.40 6.21
N CYS A 812 -2.60 23.10 7.06
CA CYS A 812 -1.41 22.34 6.72
C CYS A 812 -1.76 20.86 6.69
N TRP A 813 -1.66 20.24 5.51
CA TRP A 813 -2.01 18.84 5.29
C TRP A 813 -0.79 17.90 5.27
N ASP A 814 0.37 18.41 5.68
CA ASP A 814 1.58 17.59 5.84
C ASP A 814 1.41 16.70 7.08
N SER A 815 0.93 15.48 6.88
CA SER A 815 0.71 14.51 7.97
C SER A 815 2.03 13.99 8.54
N PRO A 816 2.07 13.58 9.81
CA PRO A 816 3.25 12.94 10.38
C PRO A 816 3.70 11.75 9.56
N GLN A 817 4.94 11.77 9.12
CA GLN A 817 5.58 10.68 8.40
C GLN A 817 6.70 10.10 9.27
N LYS A 818 6.87 8.79 9.19
CA LYS A 818 7.96 8.11 9.88
C LYS A 818 9.30 8.67 9.39
N GLY A 819 10.25 8.89 10.29
CA GLY A 819 11.57 9.47 9.96
C GLY A 819 11.60 10.97 9.76
N ARG A 820 10.46 11.65 9.77
CA ARG A 820 10.38 13.10 9.72
C ARG A 820 9.81 13.64 11.02
N ASN A 821 10.69 14.18 11.85
CA ASN A 821 10.34 14.60 13.21
C ASN A 821 10.03 16.09 13.33
N LEU A 822 10.14 16.86 12.24
CA LEU A 822 9.92 18.31 12.27
C LEU A 822 9.16 18.79 11.05
N TYR A 823 8.08 19.52 11.30
CA TYR A 823 7.23 20.17 10.30
C TYR A 823 7.16 21.65 10.60
N VAL A 824 7.26 22.50 9.58
CA VAL A 824 7.11 23.94 9.72
C VAL A 824 5.89 24.35 8.93
N CYS A 825 4.88 24.88 9.62
CA CYS A 825 3.72 25.50 9.00
C CYS A 825 4.04 26.94 8.63
N ASP A 826 3.72 27.36 7.40
CA ASP A 826 4.01 28.71 6.90
C ASP A 826 2.76 29.32 6.26
N MET A 827 2.76 30.60 6.01
CA MET A 827 1.72 31.33 5.26
C MET A 827 2.21 31.86 3.91
N SER A 828 3.51 31.75 3.66
CA SER A 828 4.18 32.53 2.63
C SER A 828 4.31 31.83 1.30
N SER A 829 3.89 30.58 1.22
CA SER A 829 4.25 29.79 0.08
C SER A 829 3.03 29.34 -0.74
N ASN A 830 3.15 29.48 -2.03
CA ASN A 830 2.40 28.71 -3.00
C ASN A 830 2.74 27.19 -2.94
N ARG A 831 3.19 26.69 -1.77
CA ARG A 831 3.68 25.32 -1.57
C ARG A 831 2.61 24.33 -1.09
N GLY A 832 1.36 24.78 -1.13
CA GLY A 832 0.15 23.96 -1.09
C GLY A 832 -0.15 23.11 0.14
N MET A 833 0.77 22.33 0.66
CA MET A 833 0.48 21.41 1.80
C MET A 833 1.08 21.85 3.13
N ARG A 834 1.95 22.84 3.14
CA ARG A 834 2.62 23.33 4.36
C ARG A 834 2.05 24.64 4.86
N ASP A 835 1.12 25.23 4.10
CA ASP A 835 0.55 26.53 4.42
C ASP A 835 -0.69 26.34 5.28
N GLY A 836 -0.65 26.89 6.47
CA GLY A 836 -1.83 26.91 7.32
C GLY A 836 -1.68 26.25 8.69
N THR A 837 -2.82 26.03 9.33
CA THR A 837 -2.94 25.43 10.65
C THR A 837 -3.07 23.91 10.59
N PHE A 838 -2.72 23.23 11.66
CA PHE A 838 -2.82 21.76 11.76
C PHE A 838 -3.81 21.37 12.87
N LEU A 839 -4.90 20.70 12.51
CA LEU A 839 -5.99 20.27 13.40
C LEU A 839 -6.81 21.38 14.08
N PHE A 840 -6.58 22.63 13.74
CA PHE A 840 -7.36 23.77 14.23
C PHE A 840 -7.51 24.80 13.09
N ILE A 841 -8.52 25.66 13.15
CA ILE A 841 -8.64 26.81 12.23
C ILE A 841 -7.94 28.04 12.84
N SER A 842 -7.61 29.04 12.00
CA SER A 842 -7.04 30.27 12.52
C SER A 842 -8.04 31.07 13.38
N ARG A 843 -7.52 31.92 14.25
CA ARG A 843 -8.36 32.81 15.05
C ARG A 843 -9.16 33.79 14.18
N LYS A 844 -8.61 34.20 13.04
CA LYS A 844 -9.31 35.02 12.03
C LYS A 844 -10.52 34.27 11.49
N ALA A 845 -10.36 33.01 11.11
CA ALA A 845 -11.44 32.18 10.58
C ALA A 845 -12.55 31.97 11.63
N LEU A 846 -12.19 31.72 12.91
CA LEU A 846 -13.18 31.61 13.97
C LEU A 846 -13.96 32.92 14.18
N ARG A 847 -13.27 34.07 14.18
CA ARG A 847 -13.95 35.38 14.31
C ARG A 847 -14.90 35.64 13.15
N GLN A 848 -14.52 35.32 11.93
CA GLN A 848 -15.40 35.40 10.74
C GLN A 848 -16.62 34.51 10.89
N LEU A 849 -16.43 33.27 11.32
CA LEU A 849 -17.51 32.33 11.57
C LEU A 849 -18.49 32.83 12.65
N GLN A 850 -17.98 33.37 13.72
CA GLN A 850 -18.81 33.93 14.80
C GLN A 850 -19.57 35.19 14.36
N ALA A 851 -18.94 36.07 13.57
CA ALA A 851 -19.55 37.32 13.12
C ALA A 851 -20.54 37.13 11.96
N ASN A 852 -20.19 36.29 11.00
CA ASN A 852 -20.90 36.19 9.71
C ASN A 852 -21.65 34.88 9.51
N GLY A 853 -21.50 33.91 10.43
CA GLY A 853 -22.01 32.56 10.25
C GLY A 853 -21.30 31.74 9.17
N SER A 854 -20.19 32.26 8.62
CA SER A 854 -19.41 31.59 7.57
C SER A 854 -17.97 32.06 7.51
N PHE A 855 -17.10 31.29 6.93
CA PHE A 855 -15.70 31.64 6.65
C PHE A 855 -15.19 30.87 5.44
N VAL A 856 -14.10 31.33 4.83
CA VAL A 856 -13.41 30.63 3.74
C VAL A 856 -12.12 30.03 4.29
N TYR A 857 -11.91 28.74 4.03
CA TYR A 857 -10.69 28.02 4.45
C TYR A 857 -10.27 27.02 3.38
N ASN A 858 -9.02 27.04 2.95
CA ASN A 858 -8.54 26.34 1.73
C ASN A 858 -9.34 26.68 0.46
N GLY A 859 -9.87 27.89 0.33
CA GLY A 859 -10.72 28.28 -0.78
C GLY A 859 -12.16 27.72 -0.73
N ILE A 860 -12.51 26.97 0.32
CA ILE A 860 -13.83 26.37 0.53
C ILE A 860 -14.65 27.28 1.44
N LEU A 861 -15.91 27.55 1.04
CA LEU A 861 -16.85 28.29 1.86
C LEU A 861 -17.54 27.35 2.84
N TRP A 862 -17.32 27.60 4.13
CA TRP A 862 -17.91 26.89 5.26
C TRP A 862 -19.03 27.69 5.86
N ARG A 863 -20.20 27.06 6.01
CA ARG A 863 -21.38 27.70 6.64
C ARG A 863 -21.76 27.02 7.93
N LYS A 864 -22.12 27.83 8.92
CA LYS A 864 -22.65 27.38 10.20
C LYS A 864 -23.97 26.65 10.03
N ILE A 865 -24.07 25.47 10.61
CA ILE A 865 -25.31 24.67 10.68
C ILE A 865 -25.92 24.77 12.07
N SER A 866 -25.08 24.59 13.09
CA SER A 866 -25.51 24.61 14.49
C SER A 866 -24.38 25.11 15.39
N ALA A 867 -24.71 25.49 16.60
CA ALA A 867 -23.73 25.80 17.64
C ALA A 867 -24.31 25.46 19.01
N ASP A 868 -23.42 25.08 19.92
CA ASP A 868 -23.64 24.99 21.36
C ASP A 868 -22.65 25.91 22.10
N GLU A 869 -22.61 25.82 23.45
CA GLU A 869 -21.72 26.66 24.28
C GLU A 869 -20.21 26.35 24.04
N LYS A 870 -19.87 25.18 23.49
CA LYS A 870 -18.49 24.68 23.38
C LYS A 870 -18.00 24.56 21.95
N SER A 871 -18.94 24.44 20.98
CA SER A 871 -18.59 24.19 19.60
C SER A 871 -19.54 24.78 18.58
N ILE A 872 -19.02 24.99 17.37
CA ILE A 872 -19.81 25.37 16.18
C ILE A 872 -19.64 24.28 15.13
N THR A 873 -20.76 23.76 14.61
CA THR A 873 -20.75 22.84 13.49
C THR A 873 -20.94 23.59 12.20
N VAL A 874 -20.10 23.33 11.24
CA VAL A 874 -20.10 23.97 9.90
C VAL A 874 -20.14 22.90 8.82
N LYS A 875 -20.66 23.28 7.64
CA LYS A 875 -20.69 22.43 6.45
C LYS A 875 -20.04 23.16 5.27
N ALA A 876 -19.22 22.45 4.52
CA ALA A 876 -18.68 22.94 3.26
C ALA A 876 -19.77 22.99 2.19
N GLU A 877 -19.84 24.11 1.45
CA GLU A 877 -20.82 24.25 0.35
C GLU A 877 -20.50 23.37 -0.85
N GLN A 878 -19.22 23.16 -1.11
CA GLN A 878 -18.74 22.51 -2.33
C GLN A 878 -18.92 20.98 -2.31
N ASP A 879 -18.69 20.36 -1.16
CA ASP A 879 -18.60 18.89 -1.06
C ASP A 879 -19.43 18.27 0.07
N GLY A 880 -19.97 19.13 0.95
CA GLY A 880 -20.80 18.69 2.06
C GLY A 880 -20.03 18.20 3.28
N THR A 881 -18.70 18.26 3.30
CA THR A 881 -17.86 17.95 4.47
C THR A 881 -18.34 18.70 5.71
N MET A 882 -18.37 18.02 6.85
CA MET A 882 -18.79 18.59 8.13
C MET A 882 -17.57 18.80 9.05
N MET A 883 -17.51 19.96 9.71
CA MET A 883 -16.55 20.19 10.78
C MET A 883 -17.26 20.65 12.06
N GLN A 884 -16.80 20.15 13.19
CA GLN A 884 -17.13 20.66 14.52
C GLN A 884 -15.93 21.38 15.11
N ILE A 885 -16.06 22.67 15.36
CA ILE A 885 -14.97 23.58 15.74
C ILE A 885 -15.20 24.05 17.18
N ALA A 886 -14.19 23.92 18.04
CA ALA A 886 -14.24 24.42 19.40
C ALA A 886 -14.34 25.96 19.43
N VAL A 887 -15.21 26.50 20.28
CA VAL A 887 -15.33 27.94 20.55
C VAL A 887 -14.28 28.35 21.54
N ASP A 888 -13.01 28.25 21.13
CA ASP A 888 -11.86 28.65 21.95
C ASP A 888 -10.97 29.60 21.14
N LEU A 889 -10.93 30.87 21.55
CA LEU A 889 -10.07 31.89 20.94
C LEU A 889 -8.58 31.63 21.21
N GLY A 890 -8.22 30.79 22.17
CA GLY A 890 -6.85 30.35 22.37
C GLY A 890 -6.34 29.50 21.21
N LEU A 891 -7.04 28.42 20.95
CA LEU A 891 -6.76 27.51 19.81
C LEU A 891 -8.08 26.85 19.36
N PRO A 892 -8.67 27.29 18.23
CA PRO A 892 -9.95 26.77 17.78
C PRO A 892 -9.79 25.39 17.11
N TRP A 893 -9.71 24.37 17.93
CA TRP A 893 -9.56 22.99 17.49
C TRP A 893 -10.72 22.54 16.60
N VAL A 894 -10.41 21.80 15.54
CA VAL A 894 -11.40 21.03 14.80
C VAL A 894 -11.57 19.70 15.51
N LEU A 895 -12.58 19.63 16.36
CA LEU A 895 -12.88 18.47 17.21
C LEU A 895 -13.29 17.25 16.37
N ARG A 896 -13.90 17.50 15.21
CA ARG A 896 -14.37 16.46 14.31
C ARG A 896 -14.42 16.97 12.88
N MET A 897 -14.02 16.12 11.93
CA MET A 897 -14.24 16.30 10.50
C MET A 897 -14.84 15.02 9.95
N ASP A 898 -15.93 15.09 9.21
CA ASP A 898 -16.64 13.95 8.65
C ASP A 898 -17.04 14.18 7.21
N GLY A 899 -17.08 13.09 6.44
CA GLY A 899 -17.59 13.10 5.07
C GLY A 899 -16.70 13.84 4.10
N ASN A 900 -15.42 13.98 4.43
CA ASN A 900 -14.45 14.56 3.52
C ASN A 900 -14.32 13.65 2.29
N PRO A 901 -14.53 14.14 1.07
CA PRO A 901 -14.47 13.32 -0.15
C PRO A 901 -13.13 12.65 -0.38
N LEU A 902 -12.12 13.02 0.40
CA LEU A 902 -10.75 12.51 0.38
C LEU A 902 -10.53 11.37 1.35
N GLY A 903 -11.55 11.06 2.18
CA GLY A 903 -11.38 10.12 3.26
C GLY A 903 -10.41 10.60 4.33
N ILE A 904 -10.33 11.91 4.55
CA ILE A 904 -9.57 12.51 5.67
C ILE A 904 -10.54 12.95 6.74
N ASP A 905 -11.02 12.01 7.51
CA ASP A 905 -11.90 12.27 8.64
C ASP A 905 -11.12 12.11 9.95
N TRP A 906 -11.48 12.89 10.96
CA TRP A 906 -10.86 12.73 12.29
C TRP A 906 -11.78 13.11 13.43
N ARG A 907 -11.43 12.64 14.62
CA ARG A 907 -12.01 13.02 15.89
C ARG A 907 -10.90 13.28 16.91
N LEU A 908 -10.99 14.41 17.62
CA LEU A 908 -10.14 14.71 18.76
C LEU A 908 -10.87 14.27 20.02
N GLU A 909 -10.29 13.33 20.74
CA GLU A 909 -10.79 12.89 22.05
C GLU A 909 -9.81 13.36 23.12
N LYS A 910 -10.36 13.99 24.16
CA LYS A 910 -9.57 14.43 25.31
C LYS A 910 -9.13 13.21 26.10
N GLN A 911 -7.83 13.10 26.40
CA GLN A 911 -7.32 12.07 27.31
C GLN A 911 -7.73 12.32 28.74
#